data_6da2e077e02b210f8e76210ae288cac0
#
_entry.id   6da2e077e02b210f8e76210ae288cac0
#
_cell.length_a   1.000
_cell.length_b   1.000
_cell.length_c   1.000
_cell.angle_alpha   90.00
_cell.angle_beta   90.00
_cell.angle_gamma   90.00
#
_symmetry.space_group_name_H-M   'P 1'
#
loop_
_entity.id
_entity.type
_entity.pdbx_description
1 polymer ?
#
loop_
_entity_poly.entity_id
_entity_poly.type
_entity_poly.pdbx_seq_one_letter_code
_entity_poly.pdbx_strand_id
1 'polypeptide(L)'
;MKTKRSLILYLFFFFVSFLNGQSQTAFQHLKENVGNILAFNKYLPQEKVYLHFDNTGYFKGETIWFKAYVVRTDKSCLSDLSHVLYVELVTPGGDVIDTKKFCIKDGEADGYLKLDDKVLESGFYEVRAYTRYMTNWDNECIFSRVFPIFKKPNKEGDYSKRVIAEHSYVQRLPDYRESADTLKVKVKKINARFYPEGGNLVQGLTSTVAFDICDEDGAHLAADVYVIKGTDTITRSKTEYQGRGLLRYTPDGEACRILVTDSSGHHREFSLPESLQSGYVMTVNTQNPKSVLMHVNSSPDLYGKGVCWVVTHNGITESADTATMGADGTIRQFMRDQLEPGVNQITLMDDEGHVVADRLFFNYPHDQSDTINIASSTALSPCKKVSLDMKSLSHTSFSLSIRDVETETNGYNQDIRTWLLLTSDLKGFIENPEYYLGEDDALHRHAADLLMLVQGWRRYDMTMMTGGKKFVKREPLEDALYIDGRLHQVKKKNPVSQVSLSATLYNAQGYTMTGNGVTDANGYYAMKLPDCEDEWTMLMYTKKNNELTKYNIGIDRHFSPQRRHINYAETQITPIDKSNLFFRSGDEASDSSVFVPMDKRNHVLKEVKVKGHHIFENARAGWENERNGAYRSSMYYNCADAADEIADKGEDMPEIHDWLSKRNPFFE
;
A
#
# COMPACT_ATOMS: atom_id res chain seq x y z
N MET A 1 17.03 11.00 -25.81
CA MET A 1 18.05 11.07 -24.74
C MET A 1 18.34 9.73 -24.05
N LYS A 2 17.49 8.70 -24.16
CA LYS A 2 17.67 7.38 -23.49
C LYS A 2 18.81 6.51 -24.03
N THR A 3 19.25 6.67 -25.25
CA THR A 3 20.33 5.87 -25.87
C THR A 3 21.75 6.25 -25.47
N LYS A 4 21.96 7.43 -24.89
CA LYS A 4 23.30 7.85 -24.42
C LYS A 4 23.67 7.32 -23.03
N ARG A 5 22.69 7.03 -22.16
CA ARG A 5 22.96 6.53 -20.79
C ARG A 5 23.43 5.06 -20.78
N SER A 6 22.90 4.20 -21.64
CA SER A 6 23.36 2.80 -21.76
C SER A 6 24.81 2.70 -22.26
N LEU A 7 25.26 3.66 -23.09
CA LEU A 7 26.62 3.66 -23.61
C LEU A 7 27.64 4.15 -22.58
N ILE A 8 27.22 5.02 -21.64
CA ILE A 8 28.10 5.53 -20.57
C ILE A 8 28.37 4.44 -19.54
N LEU A 9 27.40 3.58 -19.23
CA LEU A 9 27.63 2.42 -18.33
C LEU A 9 28.66 1.44 -18.92
N TYR A 10 28.67 1.24 -20.23
CA TYR A 10 29.69 0.39 -20.91
C TYR A 10 31.07 1.04 -20.98
N LEU A 11 31.15 2.36 -21.04
CA LEU A 11 32.44 3.08 -21.10
C LEU A 11 33.11 3.22 -19.73
N PHE A 12 32.39 3.23 -18.63
CA PHE A 12 32.93 3.27 -17.28
C PHE A 12 33.65 1.96 -16.89
N PHE A 13 33.28 0.84 -17.49
CA PHE A 13 33.91 -0.47 -17.25
C PHE A 13 35.33 -0.60 -17.89
N PHE A 14 35.75 0.33 -18.73
CA PHE A 14 37.03 0.19 -19.47
C PHE A 14 38.23 0.90 -18.84
N PHE A 15 38.08 1.60 -17.69
CA PHE A 15 39.16 2.42 -17.14
C PHE A 15 39.84 1.88 -15.88
N VAL A 16 39.59 0.60 -15.50
CA VAL A 16 40.22 0.03 -14.28
C VAL A 16 41.14 -1.14 -14.64
N SER A 17 42.31 -0.85 -15.09
CA SER A 17 43.35 -1.86 -15.40
C SER A 17 44.60 -1.75 -14.54
N PHE A 18 44.51 -1.51 -13.24
CA PHE A 18 45.61 -1.74 -12.28
C PHE A 18 45.07 -1.89 -10.87
N LEU A 19 44.43 -3.03 -10.58
CA LEU A 19 44.01 -3.36 -9.23
C LEU A 19 44.80 -4.56 -8.74
N ASN A 20 45.22 -4.55 -7.46
CA ASN A 20 45.81 -5.69 -6.77
C ASN A 20 44.88 -6.91 -6.84
N GLY A 21 45.42 -8.13 -6.84
CA GLY A 21 44.67 -9.35 -7.08
C GLY A 21 43.39 -9.53 -6.26
N GLN A 22 43.31 -8.99 -5.04
CA GLN A 22 42.10 -9.07 -4.18
C GLN A 22 40.99 -8.11 -4.61
N SER A 23 41.29 -6.94 -5.12
CA SER A 23 40.29 -6.04 -5.71
C SER A 23 39.75 -6.58 -7.05
N GLN A 24 40.52 -7.43 -7.70
CA GLN A 24 40.12 -8.10 -8.93
C GLN A 24 39.03 -9.15 -8.68
N THR A 25 39.04 -9.84 -7.53
CA THR A 25 37.99 -10.79 -7.11
C THR A 25 36.71 -10.06 -6.77
N ALA A 26 36.75 -9.02 -5.93
CA ALA A 26 35.59 -8.20 -5.60
C ALA A 26 34.95 -7.56 -6.85
N PHE A 27 35.76 -7.11 -7.80
CA PHE A 27 35.28 -6.58 -9.08
C PHE A 27 34.56 -7.63 -9.93
N GLN A 28 35.05 -8.88 -9.95
CA GLN A 28 34.41 -9.96 -10.70
C GLN A 28 33.04 -10.29 -10.09
N HIS A 29 32.94 -10.40 -8.76
CA HIS A 29 31.68 -10.61 -8.08
C HIS A 29 30.70 -9.42 -8.23
N LEU A 30 31.22 -8.18 -8.19
CA LEU A 30 30.40 -7.01 -8.49
C LEU A 30 29.77 -7.09 -9.87
N LYS A 31 30.57 -7.44 -10.90
CA LYS A 31 30.08 -7.58 -12.27
C LYS A 31 29.01 -8.67 -12.38
N GLU A 32 29.18 -9.78 -11.70
CA GLU A 32 28.22 -10.88 -11.66
C GLU A 32 26.94 -10.44 -10.96
N ASN A 33 27.03 -9.82 -9.79
CA ASN A 33 25.89 -9.34 -9.00
C ASN A 33 25.09 -8.26 -9.76
N VAL A 34 25.76 -7.30 -10.41
CA VAL A 34 25.08 -6.31 -11.28
C VAL A 34 24.37 -7.00 -12.44
N GLY A 35 24.98 -8.03 -13.04
CA GLY A 35 24.36 -8.84 -14.07
C GLY A 35 23.10 -9.56 -13.56
N ASN A 36 23.15 -10.12 -12.35
CA ASN A 36 22.01 -10.78 -11.71
C ASN A 36 20.89 -9.80 -11.37
N ILE A 37 21.21 -8.61 -10.84
CA ILE A 37 20.23 -7.53 -10.56
C ILE A 37 19.50 -7.12 -11.85
N LEU A 38 20.24 -6.90 -12.93
CA LEU A 38 19.67 -6.55 -14.23
C LEU A 38 18.76 -7.66 -14.78
N ALA A 39 19.20 -8.92 -14.67
CA ALA A 39 18.41 -10.07 -15.08
C ALA A 39 17.14 -10.20 -14.22
N PHE A 40 17.26 -10.04 -12.90
CA PHE A 40 16.11 -10.09 -11.98
C PHE A 40 15.05 -9.07 -12.38
N ASN A 41 15.40 -7.80 -12.53
CA ASN A 41 14.46 -6.75 -12.92
C ASN A 41 13.85 -6.97 -14.32
N LYS A 42 14.60 -7.51 -15.24
CA LYS A 42 14.11 -7.83 -16.58
C LYS A 42 13.03 -8.92 -16.58
N TYR A 43 13.21 -9.97 -15.76
CA TYR A 43 12.31 -11.13 -15.73
C TYR A 43 11.22 -11.01 -14.65
N LEU A 44 11.44 -10.18 -13.64
CA LEU A 44 10.55 -9.99 -12.48
C LEU A 44 10.36 -8.49 -12.18
N PRO A 45 9.94 -7.68 -13.16
CA PRO A 45 9.69 -6.25 -12.93
C PRO A 45 8.58 -6.07 -11.90
N GLN A 46 8.70 -5.08 -11.01
CA GLN A 46 7.70 -4.80 -10.00
C GLN A 46 6.72 -3.71 -10.45
N GLU A 47 5.52 -3.76 -9.87
CA GLU A 47 4.48 -2.75 -10.04
C GLU A 47 4.20 -2.02 -8.73
N LYS A 48 3.80 -0.75 -8.83
CA LYS A 48 3.22 0.06 -7.75
C LYS A 48 1.82 0.49 -8.19
N VAL A 49 0.86 0.38 -7.29
CA VAL A 49 -0.50 0.90 -7.49
C VAL A 49 -0.69 2.13 -6.63
N TYR A 50 -1.32 3.16 -7.18
CA TYR A 50 -1.82 4.31 -6.44
C TYR A 50 -3.28 4.57 -6.76
N LEU A 51 -4.10 4.84 -5.75
CA LEU A 51 -5.48 5.27 -5.92
C LEU A 51 -5.65 6.74 -5.56
N HIS A 52 -6.12 7.55 -6.51
CA HIS A 52 -6.56 8.91 -6.27
C HIS A 52 -8.06 8.89 -5.97
N PHE A 53 -8.42 9.25 -4.75
CA PHE A 53 -9.79 9.23 -4.26
C PHE A 53 -10.48 10.59 -4.39
N ASP A 54 -11.79 10.55 -4.45
CA ASP A 54 -12.63 11.76 -4.51
C ASP A 54 -12.76 12.47 -3.15
N ASN A 55 -12.56 11.77 -2.01
CA ASN A 55 -12.63 12.37 -0.67
C ASN A 55 -11.62 11.72 0.30
N THR A 56 -11.48 12.29 1.50
CA THR A 56 -10.62 11.82 2.60
C THR A 56 -11.40 11.14 3.72
N GLY A 57 -12.73 11.27 3.74
CA GLY A 57 -13.66 10.63 4.67
C GLY A 57 -15.04 10.55 4.05
N TYR A 58 -15.84 9.58 4.49
CA TYR A 58 -17.14 9.28 3.88
C TYR A 58 -18.20 9.07 4.93
N PHE A 59 -19.47 9.32 4.57
CA PHE A 59 -20.62 8.92 5.36
C PHE A 59 -21.16 7.56 4.89
N LYS A 60 -21.81 6.84 5.79
CA LYS A 60 -22.55 5.63 5.42
C LYS A 60 -23.56 5.94 4.33
N GLY A 61 -23.61 5.09 3.32
CA GLY A 61 -24.48 5.26 2.15
C GLY A 61 -23.84 6.04 0.99
N GLU A 62 -22.65 6.59 1.16
CA GLU A 62 -21.88 7.23 0.08
C GLU A 62 -21.13 6.21 -0.78
N THR A 63 -20.50 6.70 -1.81
CA THR A 63 -19.66 5.91 -2.72
C THR A 63 -18.26 6.48 -2.71
N ILE A 64 -17.28 5.63 -2.51
CA ILE A 64 -15.86 5.95 -2.70
C ILE A 64 -15.56 5.86 -4.18
N TRP A 65 -15.23 6.98 -4.82
CA TRP A 65 -14.78 7.01 -6.21
C TRP A 65 -13.27 7.10 -6.25
N PHE A 66 -12.66 6.45 -7.24
CA PHE A 66 -11.20 6.52 -7.41
C PHE A 66 -10.77 6.40 -8.87
N LYS A 67 -9.60 6.99 -9.14
CA LYS A 67 -8.78 6.73 -10.31
C LYS A 67 -7.53 5.98 -9.86
N ALA A 68 -7.23 4.87 -10.49
CA ALA A 68 -6.05 4.06 -10.23
C ALA A 68 -4.96 4.31 -11.25
N TYR A 69 -3.71 4.34 -10.78
CA TYR A 69 -2.50 4.39 -11.59
C TYR A 69 -1.63 3.20 -11.21
N VAL A 70 -1.31 2.37 -12.18
CA VAL A 70 -0.41 1.23 -12.04
C VAL A 70 0.89 1.55 -12.76
N VAL A 71 2.00 1.56 -12.03
CA VAL A 71 3.30 2.01 -12.53
C VAL A 71 4.29 0.86 -12.50
N ARG A 72 5.03 0.70 -13.57
CA ARG A 72 6.23 -0.16 -13.61
C ARG A 72 7.42 0.56 -12.99
N THR A 73 8.01 -0.04 -11.98
CA THR A 73 9.11 0.58 -11.25
C THR A 73 10.41 0.62 -12.06
N ASP A 74 10.68 -0.43 -12.85
CA ASP A 74 11.89 -0.56 -13.65
C ASP A 74 11.99 0.46 -14.82
N LYS A 75 10.85 1.03 -15.23
CA LYS A 75 10.78 2.01 -16.33
C LYS A 75 10.26 3.37 -15.89
N SER A 76 9.81 3.51 -14.65
CA SER A 76 9.15 4.71 -14.12
C SER A 76 8.07 5.24 -15.07
N CYS A 77 7.19 4.35 -15.53
CA CYS A 77 6.09 4.67 -16.44
C CYS A 77 4.84 3.85 -16.10
N LEU A 78 3.70 4.21 -16.67
CA LEU A 78 2.47 3.42 -16.55
C LEU A 78 2.70 1.96 -16.98
N SER A 79 2.09 1.02 -16.27
CA SER A 79 2.35 -0.41 -16.44
C SER A 79 1.68 -0.98 -17.66
N ASP A 80 2.42 -1.82 -18.39
CA ASP A 80 1.98 -2.66 -19.49
C ASP A 80 1.94 -4.16 -19.10
N LEU A 81 2.02 -4.48 -17.79
CA LEU A 81 2.20 -5.86 -17.32
C LEU A 81 0.87 -6.52 -16.94
N SER A 82 0.23 -6.00 -15.91
CA SER A 82 -1.01 -6.57 -15.35
C SER A 82 -2.24 -5.94 -16.01
N HIS A 83 -3.24 -6.77 -16.27
CA HIS A 83 -4.49 -6.33 -16.87
C HIS A 83 -5.64 -6.19 -15.87
N VAL A 84 -5.48 -6.73 -14.65
CA VAL A 84 -6.53 -6.74 -13.62
C VAL A 84 -6.04 -6.08 -12.34
N LEU A 85 -6.81 -5.09 -11.89
CA LEU A 85 -6.67 -4.45 -10.59
C LEU A 85 -7.72 -5.01 -9.62
N TYR A 86 -7.29 -5.45 -8.47
CA TYR A 86 -8.14 -5.83 -7.34
C TYR A 86 -8.23 -4.66 -6.36
N VAL A 87 -9.45 -4.27 -6.01
CA VAL A 87 -9.70 -3.25 -4.98
C VAL A 87 -10.63 -3.84 -3.94
N GLU A 88 -10.24 -3.77 -2.67
CA GLU A 88 -10.95 -4.36 -1.55
C GLU A 88 -11.26 -3.32 -0.48
N LEU A 89 -12.46 -3.45 0.09
CA LEU A 89 -12.84 -2.74 1.31
C LEU A 89 -12.72 -3.72 2.49
N VAL A 90 -11.94 -3.36 3.50
CA VAL A 90 -11.57 -4.23 4.61
C VAL A 90 -11.97 -3.60 5.93
N THR A 91 -12.58 -4.39 6.82
CA THR A 91 -12.93 -3.95 8.17
C THR A 91 -11.68 -3.75 9.03
N PRO A 92 -11.76 -2.99 10.12
CA PRO A 92 -10.67 -2.91 11.09
C PRO A 92 -10.22 -4.27 11.63
N GLY A 93 -11.10 -5.26 11.68
CA GLY A 93 -10.78 -6.64 12.05
C GLY A 93 -10.04 -7.43 10.98
N GLY A 94 -9.82 -6.84 9.80
CA GLY A 94 -9.15 -7.48 8.67
C GLY A 94 -10.06 -8.38 7.83
N ASP A 95 -11.37 -8.29 7.99
CA ASP A 95 -12.32 -9.02 7.15
C ASP A 95 -12.62 -8.22 5.88
N VAL A 96 -12.48 -8.88 4.72
CA VAL A 96 -12.82 -8.27 3.43
C VAL A 96 -14.32 -8.19 3.30
N ILE A 97 -14.85 -6.98 3.09
CA ILE A 97 -16.27 -6.74 2.95
C ILE A 97 -16.70 -6.66 1.50
N ASP A 98 -15.91 -6.05 0.66
CA ASP A 98 -16.18 -5.94 -0.76
C ASP A 98 -14.88 -6.15 -1.53
N THR A 99 -14.98 -6.84 -2.67
CA THR A 99 -13.87 -7.05 -3.58
C THR A 99 -14.35 -6.78 -5.00
N LYS A 100 -13.67 -5.85 -5.66
CA LYS A 100 -13.94 -5.56 -7.07
C LYS A 100 -12.71 -5.77 -7.93
N LYS A 101 -12.94 -6.15 -9.18
CA LYS A 101 -11.93 -6.31 -10.22
C LYS A 101 -12.15 -5.23 -11.27
N PHE A 102 -11.09 -4.57 -11.66
CA PHE A 102 -11.12 -3.52 -12.69
C PHE A 102 -10.12 -3.85 -13.79
N CYS A 103 -10.50 -3.60 -15.04
CA CYS A 103 -9.57 -3.71 -16.16
C CYS A 103 -8.59 -2.57 -16.15
N ILE A 104 -7.29 -2.87 -16.22
CA ILE A 104 -6.22 -1.89 -16.40
C ILE A 104 -6.03 -1.67 -17.89
N LYS A 105 -6.19 -0.43 -18.37
CA LYS A 105 -5.94 0.00 -19.75
C LYS A 105 -4.82 1.04 -19.73
N ASP A 106 -3.74 0.77 -20.42
CA ASP A 106 -2.58 1.67 -20.48
C ASP A 106 -2.04 2.10 -19.09
N GLY A 107 -2.11 1.18 -18.11
CA GLY A 107 -1.69 1.42 -16.72
C GLY A 107 -2.67 2.20 -15.88
N GLU A 108 -3.87 2.48 -16.35
CA GLU A 108 -4.92 3.20 -15.63
C GLU A 108 -6.17 2.36 -15.45
N ALA A 109 -6.89 2.60 -14.37
CA ALA A 109 -8.25 2.10 -14.15
C ALA A 109 -9.05 3.12 -13.34
N ASP A 110 -10.36 3.07 -13.41
CA ASP A 110 -11.25 3.86 -12.57
C ASP A 110 -12.37 2.98 -12.02
N GLY A 111 -12.93 3.42 -10.90
CA GLY A 111 -13.98 2.65 -10.29
C GLY A 111 -14.54 3.23 -9.00
N TYR A 112 -15.34 2.43 -8.33
CA TYR A 112 -15.98 2.84 -7.10
C TYR A 112 -16.27 1.67 -6.15
N LEU A 113 -16.41 2.00 -4.85
CA LEU A 113 -16.90 1.11 -3.79
C LEU A 113 -18.13 1.75 -3.14
N LYS A 114 -19.26 1.04 -3.09
CA LYS A 114 -20.49 1.52 -2.44
C LYS A 114 -20.41 1.25 -0.93
N LEU A 115 -20.71 2.25 -0.12
CA LEU A 115 -20.78 2.13 1.33
C LEU A 115 -22.24 1.91 1.76
N ASP A 116 -22.70 0.66 1.68
CA ASP A 116 -24.09 0.32 2.03
C ASP A 116 -24.36 0.65 3.51
N ASP A 117 -25.30 1.57 3.77
CA ASP A 117 -25.64 2.07 5.10
C ASP A 117 -26.30 1.00 6.00
N LYS A 118 -26.81 -0.08 5.44
CA LYS A 118 -27.45 -1.19 6.18
C LYS A 118 -26.44 -2.24 6.66
N VAL A 119 -25.29 -2.30 6.02
CA VAL A 119 -24.28 -3.35 6.29
C VAL A 119 -23.09 -2.80 7.06
N LEU A 120 -22.67 -1.56 6.73
CA LEU A 120 -21.50 -0.94 7.34
C LEU A 120 -21.85 -0.24 8.66
N GLU A 121 -21.01 -0.42 9.66
CA GLU A 121 -20.99 0.41 10.86
C GLU A 121 -20.08 1.63 10.64
N SER A 122 -20.27 2.72 11.39
CA SER A 122 -19.28 3.80 11.37
C SER A 122 -17.98 3.33 12.04
N GLY A 123 -16.85 3.77 11.48
CA GLY A 123 -15.55 3.34 11.94
C GLY A 123 -14.47 3.59 10.90
N PHE A 124 -13.30 2.96 11.07
CA PHE A 124 -12.18 3.06 10.15
C PHE A 124 -12.12 1.82 9.28
N TYR A 125 -12.03 2.02 7.98
CA TYR A 125 -11.97 0.93 6.99
C TYR A 125 -10.76 1.11 6.10
N GLU A 126 -10.12 0.01 5.77
CA GLU A 126 -9.00 0.00 4.83
C GLU A 126 -9.53 -0.22 3.40
N VAL A 127 -9.09 0.62 2.47
CA VAL A 127 -9.14 0.34 1.04
C VAL A 127 -7.76 -0.09 0.61
N ARG A 128 -7.63 -1.30 0.08
CA ARG A 128 -6.38 -1.80 -0.47
C ARG A 128 -6.53 -2.14 -1.95
N ALA A 129 -5.44 -1.91 -2.71
CA ALA A 129 -5.44 -2.13 -4.14
C ALA A 129 -4.13 -2.79 -4.59
N TYR A 130 -4.25 -3.79 -5.47
CA TYR A 130 -3.11 -4.57 -5.93
C TYR A 130 -3.44 -5.33 -7.22
N THR A 131 -2.39 -5.73 -7.95
CA THR A 131 -2.50 -6.75 -8.98
C THR A 131 -2.15 -8.12 -8.40
N ARG A 132 -2.67 -9.20 -8.98
CA ARG A 132 -2.30 -10.56 -8.55
C ARG A 132 -0.80 -10.77 -8.54
N TYR A 133 -0.12 -10.22 -9.53
CA TYR A 133 1.32 -10.33 -9.65
C TYR A 133 2.07 -9.67 -8.48
N MET A 134 1.56 -8.58 -7.91
CA MET A 134 2.15 -7.91 -6.74
C MET A 134 2.18 -8.81 -5.51
N THR A 135 1.31 -9.81 -5.39
CA THR A 135 1.29 -10.74 -4.24
C THR A 135 2.45 -11.75 -4.23
N ASN A 136 3.32 -11.72 -5.25
CA ASN A 136 4.60 -12.44 -5.22
C ASN A 136 5.61 -11.84 -4.24
N TRP A 137 5.44 -10.58 -3.88
CA TRP A 137 6.30 -9.85 -2.93
C TRP A 137 5.61 -9.70 -1.57
N ASP A 138 6.22 -8.93 -0.69
CA ASP A 138 5.67 -8.64 0.63
C ASP A 138 4.35 -7.84 0.52
N ASN A 139 3.46 -8.01 1.50
CA ASN A 139 2.22 -7.25 1.57
C ASN A 139 2.42 -5.73 1.68
N GLU A 140 3.57 -5.29 2.18
CA GLU A 140 3.94 -3.87 2.22
C GLU A 140 4.06 -3.25 0.80
N CYS A 141 4.16 -4.09 -0.24
CA CYS A 141 4.13 -3.64 -1.63
C CYS A 141 2.73 -3.23 -2.13
N ILE A 142 1.68 -3.54 -1.37
CA ILE A 142 0.28 -3.31 -1.74
C ILE A 142 -0.13 -1.89 -1.33
N PHE A 143 -0.88 -1.22 -2.20
CA PHE A 143 -1.49 0.06 -1.83
C PHE A 143 -2.52 -0.15 -0.73
N SER A 144 -2.44 0.68 0.30
CA SER A 144 -3.37 0.66 1.42
C SER A 144 -3.63 2.07 1.92
N ARG A 145 -4.90 2.37 2.15
CA ARG A 145 -5.34 3.61 2.80
C ARG A 145 -6.52 3.35 3.71
N VAL A 146 -6.46 3.89 4.92
CA VAL A 146 -7.55 3.81 5.90
C VAL A 146 -8.41 5.07 5.81
N PHE A 147 -9.73 4.89 5.79
CA PHE A 147 -10.73 5.96 5.75
C PHE A 147 -11.63 5.93 6.97
N PRO A 148 -11.98 7.09 7.53
CA PRO A 148 -13.11 7.20 8.43
C PRO A 148 -14.41 7.10 7.64
N ILE A 149 -15.30 6.21 8.08
CA ILE A 149 -16.67 6.14 7.61
C ILE A 149 -17.58 6.63 8.74
N PHE A 150 -18.17 7.80 8.53
CA PHE A 150 -18.98 8.47 9.52
C PHE A 150 -20.43 7.95 9.51
N LYS A 151 -21.07 8.08 10.64
CA LYS A 151 -22.49 7.78 10.76
C LYS A 151 -23.33 8.79 9.95
N LYS A 152 -24.35 8.30 9.24
CA LYS A 152 -25.28 9.17 8.52
C LYS A 152 -25.96 10.12 9.52
N PRO A 153 -26.04 11.43 9.25
CA PRO A 153 -26.72 12.37 10.12
C PRO A 153 -28.18 12.00 10.35
N ASN A 154 -28.69 12.20 11.56
CA ASN A 154 -30.07 11.89 11.90
C ASN A 154 -31.10 12.82 11.22
N LYS A 155 -30.66 14.00 10.80
CA LYS A 155 -31.48 14.99 10.09
C LYS A 155 -30.73 15.49 8.87
N GLU A 156 -31.43 15.61 7.76
CA GLU A 156 -30.94 16.24 6.56
C GLU A 156 -30.52 17.69 6.86
N GLY A 157 -29.31 18.08 6.48
CA GLY A 157 -28.76 19.42 6.73
C GLY A 157 -27.98 19.60 8.04
N ASP A 158 -27.92 18.59 8.92
CA ASP A 158 -27.16 18.67 10.19
C ASP A 158 -25.70 18.19 10.04
N TYR A 159 -25.10 18.43 8.89
CA TYR A 159 -23.70 18.10 8.60
C TYR A 159 -22.70 19.09 9.20
N SER A 160 -23.20 20.23 9.72
CA SER A 160 -22.36 21.19 10.45
C SER A 160 -21.85 20.67 11.79
N LYS A 161 -22.56 19.72 12.39
CA LYS A 161 -22.08 18.98 13.55
C LYS A 161 -21.20 17.86 13.07
N ARG A 162 -19.92 18.00 13.29
CA ARG A 162 -18.92 16.97 13.00
C ARG A 162 -19.37 15.64 13.58
N VAL A 163 -19.74 14.73 12.72
CA VAL A 163 -19.98 13.35 13.10
C VAL A 163 -18.60 12.74 13.35
N ILE A 164 -18.27 12.54 14.63
CA ILE A 164 -17.08 11.81 15.02
C ILE A 164 -17.32 10.35 14.64
N ALA A 165 -16.37 9.73 13.95
CA ALA A 165 -16.41 8.30 13.67
C ALA A 165 -16.62 7.55 15.01
N GLU A 166 -17.65 6.75 15.09
CA GLU A 166 -17.84 5.89 16.25
C GLU A 166 -16.71 4.85 16.22
N HIS A 167 -15.84 4.90 17.22
CA HIS A 167 -14.78 3.89 17.39
C HIS A 167 -15.38 2.57 17.92
N SER A 168 -16.46 2.06 17.30
CA SER A 168 -17.06 0.79 17.71
C SER A 168 -16.05 -0.36 17.68
N TYR A 169 -15.02 -0.22 16.88
CA TYR A 169 -13.93 -1.18 16.79
C TYR A 169 -12.96 -1.10 17.97
N VAL A 170 -12.55 0.11 18.37
CA VAL A 170 -11.67 0.29 19.53
C VAL A 170 -12.37 -0.20 20.81
N GLN A 171 -13.69 -0.07 20.89
CA GLN A 171 -14.49 -0.59 22.01
C GLN A 171 -14.59 -2.12 22.04
N ARG A 172 -14.30 -2.84 20.96
CA ARG A 172 -14.29 -4.31 20.90
C ARG A 172 -12.96 -4.95 21.21
N LEU A 173 -11.87 -4.16 21.36
CA LEU A 173 -10.62 -4.67 21.88
C LEU A 173 -10.84 -5.05 23.36
N PRO A 174 -10.44 -6.26 23.79
CA PRO A 174 -10.71 -6.75 25.15
C PRO A 174 -10.26 -5.81 26.26
N ASP A 175 -9.22 -5.04 26.04
CA ASP A 175 -8.62 -4.10 27.00
C ASP A 175 -9.34 -2.76 27.13
N TYR A 176 -10.28 -2.44 26.23
CA TYR A 176 -11.03 -1.18 26.27
C TYR A 176 -12.37 -1.26 27.04
N ARG A 177 -12.70 -2.42 27.60
CA ARG A 177 -13.93 -2.63 28.40
C ARG A 177 -13.81 -2.19 29.85
N GLU A 178 -12.69 -1.67 30.29
CA GLU A 178 -12.62 -1.06 31.61
C GLU A 178 -13.27 0.33 31.59
N SER A 179 -14.52 0.30 31.94
CA SER A 179 -15.34 1.33 32.61
C SER A 179 -14.88 2.78 32.48
N ALA A 180 -15.73 3.61 31.91
CA ALA A 180 -15.73 5.06 32.00
C ALA A 180 -15.69 5.63 33.43
N ASP A 181 -15.61 4.80 34.46
CA ASP A 181 -15.75 5.17 35.88
C ASP A 181 -14.43 5.23 36.67
N THR A 182 -13.31 4.91 36.07
CA THR A 182 -12.01 5.17 36.74
C THR A 182 -11.02 5.75 35.72
N LEU A 183 -10.99 7.07 35.63
CA LEU A 183 -9.89 7.85 35.06
C LEU A 183 -8.63 7.72 35.96
N LYS A 184 -8.18 6.51 36.22
CA LYS A 184 -6.77 6.26 36.47
C LYS A 184 -6.13 6.32 35.09
N VAL A 185 -5.41 7.42 34.85
CA VAL A 185 -4.51 7.54 33.68
C VAL A 185 -3.60 6.31 33.75
N LYS A 186 -3.93 5.28 32.96
CA LYS A 186 -3.10 4.07 32.88
C LYS A 186 -1.79 4.53 32.25
N VAL A 187 -0.71 4.40 32.99
CA VAL A 187 0.62 4.72 32.48
C VAL A 187 0.90 3.78 31.31
N LYS A 188 0.93 4.34 30.11
CA LYS A 188 1.20 3.57 28.89
C LYS A 188 2.64 3.07 28.91
N LYS A 189 2.84 1.84 28.48
CA LYS A 189 4.17 1.23 28.44
C LYS A 189 5.00 1.84 27.31
N ILE A 190 6.25 2.21 27.62
CA ILE A 190 7.23 2.65 26.63
C ILE A 190 7.68 1.43 25.82
N ASN A 191 7.67 1.55 24.50
CA ASN A 191 8.28 0.62 23.59
C ASN A 191 9.43 1.32 22.86
N ALA A 192 10.55 0.65 22.70
CA ALA A 192 11.70 1.16 21.98
C ALA A 192 12.33 0.07 21.10
N ARG A 193 12.79 0.46 19.93
CA ARG A 193 13.51 -0.39 18.99
C ARG A 193 14.78 0.31 18.56
N PHE A 194 15.84 -0.45 18.34
CA PHE A 194 17.16 0.08 18.01
C PHE A 194 17.66 -0.55 16.70
N TYR A 195 18.15 0.28 15.79
CA TYR A 195 18.51 -0.07 14.43
C TYR A 195 19.95 0.39 14.13
N PRO A 196 20.96 -0.48 14.24
CA PRO A 196 22.31 -0.15 13.80
C PRO A 196 22.32 0.21 12.30
N GLU A 197 22.95 1.31 11.96
CA GLU A 197 23.11 1.74 10.57
C GLU A 197 23.88 0.69 9.78
N GLY A 198 23.36 0.29 8.61
CA GLY A 198 23.89 -0.82 7.83
C GLY A 198 23.48 -2.21 8.32
N GLY A 199 22.81 -2.33 9.49
CA GLY A 199 22.23 -3.57 10.00
C GLY A 199 22.97 -4.22 11.16
N ASN A 200 24.28 -4.03 11.32
CA ASN A 200 25.09 -4.71 12.32
C ASN A 200 25.90 -3.76 13.22
N LEU A 201 26.10 -4.16 14.47
CA LEU A 201 27.14 -3.64 15.35
C LEU A 201 28.38 -4.53 15.24
N VAL A 202 29.57 -3.92 15.22
CA VAL A 202 30.85 -4.65 15.16
C VAL A 202 31.74 -4.20 16.30
N GLN A 203 32.36 -5.12 17.02
CA GLN A 203 33.22 -4.82 18.16
C GLN A 203 34.39 -3.91 17.75
N GLY A 204 34.64 -2.90 18.58
CA GLY A 204 35.69 -1.92 18.37
C GLY A 204 35.40 -0.86 17.31
N LEU A 205 34.27 -0.97 16.56
CA LEU A 205 33.88 0.01 15.55
C LEU A 205 32.72 0.89 16.02
N THR A 206 32.88 2.20 15.90
CA THR A 206 31.81 3.14 16.23
C THR A 206 30.72 3.09 15.19
N SER A 207 29.50 2.81 15.62
CA SER A 207 28.29 2.72 14.79
C SER A 207 27.29 3.81 15.16
N THR A 208 26.56 4.32 14.18
CA THR A 208 25.32 5.05 14.39
C THR A 208 24.19 4.04 14.65
N VAL A 209 23.40 4.26 15.69
CA VAL A 209 22.21 3.45 16.00
C VAL A 209 21.01 4.38 16.00
N ALA A 210 20.09 4.17 15.09
CA ALA A 210 18.80 4.85 15.13
C ALA A 210 17.87 4.14 16.12
N PHE A 211 16.96 4.89 16.70
CA PHE A 211 15.93 4.34 17.57
C PHE A 211 14.56 4.93 17.27
N ASP A 212 13.53 4.18 17.62
CA ASP A 212 12.12 4.54 17.51
C ASP A 212 11.42 4.25 18.83
N ILE A 213 10.81 5.27 19.41
CA ILE A 213 10.18 5.21 20.74
C ILE A 213 8.71 5.60 20.61
N CYS A 214 7.85 4.68 21.02
CA CYS A 214 6.40 4.87 21.03
C CYS A 214 5.78 4.29 22.30
N ASP A 215 4.51 4.59 22.52
CA ASP A 215 3.71 3.91 23.54
C ASP A 215 3.17 2.55 23.06
N GLU A 216 2.38 1.89 23.89
CA GLU A 216 1.77 0.59 23.57
C GLU A 216 0.75 0.66 22.40
N ASP A 217 0.21 1.84 22.11
CA ASP A 217 -0.72 2.07 21.01
C ASP A 217 0.01 2.48 19.71
N GLY A 218 1.32 2.71 19.77
CA GLY A 218 2.14 3.15 18.64
C GLY A 218 2.25 4.67 18.48
N ALA A 219 1.75 5.46 19.45
CA ALA A 219 1.91 6.91 19.42
C ALA A 219 3.36 7.29 19.80
N HIS A 220 3.96 8.19 19.03
CA HIS A 220 5.33 8.63 19.22
C HIS A 220 5.53 9.33 20.56
N LEU A 221 6.62 9.02 21.25
CA LEU A 221 6.97 9.59 22.55
C LEU A 221 8.21 10.47 22.47
N ALA A 222 8.15 11.62 23.15
CA ALA A 222 9.34 12.39 23.45
C ALA A 222 10.05 11.74 24.65
N ALA A 223 11.32 11.35 24.48
CA ALA A 223 12.06 10.61 25.49
C ALA A 223 13.57 10.90 25.44
N ASP A 224 14.21 10.78 26.59
CA ASP A 224 15.66 10.70 26.75
C ASP A 224 16.11 9.24 26.72
N VAL A 225 17.25 8.99 26.09
CA VAL A 225 17.86 7.67 25.91
C VAL A 225 19.26 7.67 26.47
N TYR A 226 19.54 6.74 27.38
CA TYR A 226 20.84 6.61 28.05
C TYR A 226 21.41 5.21 27.78
N VAL A 227 22.65 5.16 27.34
CA VAL A 227 23.41 3.92 27.25
C VAL A 227 24.20 3.78 28.55
N ILE A 228 23.91 2.75 29.31
CA ILE A 228 24.47 2.52 30.65
C ILE A 228 25.31 1.24 30.64
N LYS A 229 26.54 1.36 31.18
CA LYS A 229 27.47 0.26 31.36
C LYS A 229 27.85 0.18 32.86
N GLY A 230 27.46 -0.91 33.50
CA GLY A 230 27.53 -0.98 34.94
C GLY A 230 26.71 0.12 35.61
N THR A 231 27.38 1.08 36.25
CA THR A 231 26.77 2.27 36.88
C THR A 231 26.90 3.54 36.03
N ASP A 232 27.74 3.52 34.99
CA ASP A 232 28.13 4.71 34.25
C ASP A 232 27.29 4.92 33.00
N THR A 233 26.84 6.16 32.77
CA THR A 233 26.22 6.58 31.54
C THR A 233 27.31 6.92 30.52
N ILE A 234 27.44 6.09 29.49
CA ILE A 234 28.48 6.26 28.44
C ILE A 234 27.99 7.11 27.25
N THR A 235 26.70 7.12 26.99
CA THR A 235 26.11 7.93 25.90
C THR A 235 24.71 8.38 26.30
N ARG A 236 24.38 9.63 25.91
CA ARG A 236 23.04 10.21 26.06
C ARG A 236 22.56 10.72 24.72
N SER A 237 21.27 10.48 24.44
CA SER A 237 20.56 11.02 23.28
C SER A 237 19.11 11.31 23.67
N LYS A 238 18.35 11.85 22.73
CA LYS A 238 16.91 12.11 22.87
C LYS A 238 16.19 11.89 21.54
N THR A 239 14.89 11.75 21.59
CA THR A 239 14.05 11.78 20.37
C THR A 239 14.12 13.15 19.72
N GLU A 240 14.22 13.15 18.39
CA GLU A 240 14.40 14.35 17.57
C GLU A 240 13.17 14.65 16.71
N TYR A 241 12.60 13.63 16.07
CA TYR A 241 11.41 13.77 15.26
C TYR A 241 10.55 12.50 15.32
N GLN A 242 9.25 12.63 15.64
CA GLN A 242 8.27 11.53 15.71
C GLN A 242 8.82 10.28 16.45
N GLY A 243 9.28 10.47 17.69
CA GLY A 243 9.80 9.38 18.52
C GLY A 243 11.15 8.80 18.05
N ARG A 244 11.71 9.30 16.97
CA ARG A 244 12.97 8.81 16.37
C ARG A 244 14.14 9.68 16.80
N GLY A 245 15.32 9.07 16.86
CA GLY A 245 16.57 9.76 17.14
C GLY A 245 17.77 8.87 16.87
N LEU A 246 18.96 9.40 17.11
CA LEU A 246 20.23 8.73 16.86
C LEU A 246 21.08 8.67 18.13
N LEU A 247 21.84 7.60 18.27
CA LEU A 247 22.95 7.52 19.24
C LEU A 247 24.20 6.95 18.56
N ARG A 248 25.38 7.28 19.10
CA ARG A 248 26.63 6.67 18.69
C ARG A 248 27.07 5.68 19.75
N TYR A 249 27.48 4.51 19.32
CA TYR A 249 27.93 3.44 20.22
C TYR A 249 29.08 2.65 19.62
N THR A 250 30.07 2.34 20.48
CA THR A 250 31.20 1.47 20.13
C THR A 250 31.13 0.24 21.03
N PRO A 251 30.76 -0.94 20.50
CA PRO A 251 30.76 -2.16 21.28
C PRO A 251 32.17 -2.57 21.67
N ASP A 252 32.38 -2.95 22.92
CA ASP A 252 33.66 -3.44 23.45
C ASP A 252 33.59 -4.85 24.03
N GLY A 253 32.48 -5.53 23.78
CA GLY A 253 32.24 -6.89 24.27
C GLY A 253 31.62 -6.94 25.67
N GLU A 254 31.51 -5.83 26.37
CA GLU A 254 30.83 -5.79 27.69
C GLU A 254 29.33 -5.48 27.51
N ALA A 255 28.53 -6.05 28.40
CA ALA A 255 27.08 -5.85 28.39
C ALA A 255 26.71 -4.39 28.73
N CYS A 256 25.89 -3.78 27.89
CA CYS A 256 25.27 -2.49 28.16
C CYS A 256 23.76 -2.63 28.23
N ARG A 257 23.09 -1.70 28.90
CA ARG A 257 21.63 -1.55 28.90
C ARG A 257 21.26 -0.15 28.44
N ILE A 258 20.09 -0.06 27.83
CA ILE A 258 19.52 1.20 27.38
C ILE A 258 18.39 1.58 28.33
N LEU A 259 18.50 2.74 28.97
CA LEU A 259 17.43 3.31 29.75
C LEU A 259 16.72 4.38 28.93
N VAL A 260 15.41 4.20 28.68
CA VAL A 260 14.56 5.17 28.03
C VAL A 260 13.66 5.81 29.07
N THR A 261 13.61 7.14 29.08
CA THR A 261 12.80 7.91 30.04
C THR A 261 11.92 8.89 29.24
N ASP A 262 10.60 8.81 29.41
CA ASP A 262 9.66 9.72 28.77
C ASP A 262 9.62 11.09 29.49
N SER A 263 8.89 12.04 28.86
CA SER A 263 8.70 13.40 29.42
C SER A 263 7.96 13.43 30.78
N SER A 264 7.28 12.35 31.13
CA SER A 264 6.56 12.21 32.43
C SER A 264 7.41 11.55 33.49
N GLY A 265 8.66 11.15 33.19
CA GLY A 265 9.59 10.50 34.11
C GLY A 265 9.42 8.98 34.21
N HIS A 266 8.52 8.37 33.41
CA HIS A 266 8.47 6.92 33.37
C HIS A 266 9.69 6.40 32.60
N HIS A 267 10.21 5.28 33.02
CA HIS A 267 11.40 4.71 32.43
C HIS A 267 11.25 3.20 32.16
N ARG A 268 11.97 2.72 31.17
CA ARG A 268 12.07 1.30 30.86
C ARG A 268 13.44 0.97 30.29
N GLU A 269 13.93 -0.23 30.64
CA GLU A 269 15.20 -0.74 30.14
C GLU A 269 15.04 -1.62 28.92
N PHE A 270 16.03 -1.53 28.03
CA PHE A 270 16.13 -2.27 26.77
C PHE A 270 17.59 -2.71 26.54
N SER A 271 17.80 -3.55 25.57
CA SER A 271 19.13 -3.98 25.10
C SER A 271 19.35 -3.58 23.63
N LEU A 272 20.60 -3.32 23.28
CA LEU A 272 21.01 -3.21 21.87
C LEU A 272 21.09 -4.61 21.23
N PRO A 273 21.01 -4.67 19.87
CA PRO A 273 21.36 -5.89 19.14
C PRO A 273 22.77 -6.37 19.48
N GLU A 274 22.98 -7.67 19.40
CA GLU A 274 24.32 -8.27 19.64
C GLU A 274 25.34 -7.76 18.61
N SER A 275 26.59 -7.57 19.04
CA SER A 275 27.66 -7.14 18.19
C SER A 275 28.43 -8.32 17.60
N LEU A 276 28.79 -8.22 16.33
CA LEU A 276 29.66 -9.17 15.64
C LEU A 276 31.12 -8.97 16.09
N GLN A 277 31.91 -10.03 16.13
CA GLN A 277 33.34 -9.97 16.42
C GLN A 277 34.15 -9.38 15.26
N SER A 278 33.72 -9.68 14.03
CA SER A 278 34.32 -9.24 12.76
C SER A 278 33.22 -8.79 11.80
N GLY A 279 33.48 -7.78 10.99
CA GLY A 279 32.55 -7.29 10.02
C GLY A 279 32.81 -5.86 9.55
N TYR A 280 31.81 -5.31 8.92
CA TYR A 280 31.83 -3.97 8.32
C TYR A 280 30.78 -3.07 9.01
N VAL A 281 31.13 -1.80 9.16
CA VAL A 281 30.22 -0.74 9.60
C VAL A 281 30.14 0.29 8.48
N MET A 282 28.95 0.53 7.99
CA MET A 282 28.66 1.55 6.98
C MET A 282 27.91 2.71 7.61
N THR A 283 28.39 3.93 7.41
CA THR A 283 27.69 5.17 7.77
C THR A 283 27.45 6.02 6.53
N VAL A 284 26.26 6.62 6.44
CA VAL A 284 25.87 7.44 5.29
C VAL A 284 25.44 8.83 5.76
N ASN A 285 26.17 9.85 5.33
CA ASN A 285 25.82 11.24 5.61
C ASN A 285 24.99 11.81 4.46
N THR A 286 23.75 12.14 4.74
CA THR A 286 22.75 12.65 3.79
C THR A 286 22.51 14.15 3.91
N GLN A 287 23.23 14.85 4.81
CA GLN A 287 22.93 16.24 5.15
C GLN A 287 23.38 17.25 4.10
N ASN A 288 24.34 16.87 3.24
CA ASN A 288 24.77 17.75 2.17
C ASN A 288 23.71 17.80 1.04
N PRO A 289 23.27 19.02 0.59
CA PRO A 289 22.27 19.13 -0.47
C PRO A 289 22.76 18.70 -1.85
N LYS A 290 24.09 18.61 -2.06
CA LYS A 290 24.66 18.27 -3.37
C LYS A 290 25.14 16.81 -3.47
N SER A 291 25.39 16.17 -2.33
CA SER A 291 25.97 14.83 -2.33
C SER A 291 25.60 14.02 -1.11
N VAL A 292 25.66 12.70 -1.26
CA VAL A 292 25.58 11.71 -0.19
C VAL A 292 26.98 11.12 0.00
N LEU A 293 27.44 11.03 1.24
CA LEU A 293 28.74 10.52 1.59
C LEU A 293 28.62 9.19 2.33
N MET A 294 29.15 8.12 1.75
CA MET A 294 29.25 6.81 2.39
C MET A 294 30.66 6.64 2.98
N HIS A 295 30.73 6.17 4.21
CA HIS A 295 31.96 5.75 4.86
C HIS A 295 31.82 4.31 5.34
N VAL A 296 32.77 3.46 4.98
CA VAL A 296 32.82 2.05 5.37
C VAL A 296 34.08 1.80 6.16
N ASN A 297 33.94 1.26 7.36
CA ASN A 297 35.00 0.75 8.21
C ASN A 297 34.89 -0.76 8.34
N SER A 298 35.98 -1.44 8.63
CA SER A 298 36.02 -2.87 8.91
C SER A 298 36.85 -3.21 10.13
N SER A 299 36.60 -4.37 10.71
CA SER A 299 37.48 -4.94 11.71
C SER A 299 38.87 -5.23 11.13
N PRO A 300 39.94 -5.23 11.97
CA PRO A 300 41.33 -5.34 11.51
C PRO A 300 41.67 -6.62 10.74
N ASP A 301 40.96 -7.72 11.00
CA ASP A 301 41.10 -8.99 10.29
C ASP A 301 40.64 -8.94 8.82
N LEU A 302 39.89 -7.91 8.45
CA LEU A 302 39.41 -7.67 7.09
C LEU A 302 40.26 -6.65 6.32
N TYR A 303 41.33 -6.13 6.91
CA TYR A 303 42.24 -5.24 6.17
C TYR A 303 42.92 -5.98 5.00
N GLY A 304 42.99 -5.30 3.86
CA GLY A 304 43.44 -5.89 2.61
C GLY A 304 42.37 -6.63 1.82
N LYS A 305 41.21 -6.90 2.42
CA LYS A 305 40.09 -7.52 1.71
C LYS A 305 39.40 -6.51 0.77
N GLY A 306 38.87 -7.00 -0.34
CA GLY A 306 38.05 -6.22 -1.26
C GLY A 306 36.64 -6.05 -0.73
N VAL A 307 36.04 -4.92 -1.02
CA VAL A 307 34.60 -4.69 -0.86
C VAL A 307 34.03 -4.09 -2.12
N CYS A 308 32.77 -4.33 -2.37
CA CYS A 308 32.07 -3.69 -3.46
C CYS A 308 30.70 -3.18 -2.99
N TRP A 309 30.16 -2.23 -3.71
CA TRP A 309 28.82 -1.70 -3.45
C TRP A 309 28.07 -1.41 -4.73
N VAL A 310 26.75 -1.41 -4.59
CA VAL A 310 25.83 -0.92 -5.61
C VAL A 310 24.91 0.13 -4.98
N VAL A 311 24.59 1.17 -5.74
CA VAL A 311 23.52 2.11 -5.44
C VAL A 311 22.38 1.80 -6.40
N THR A 312 21.20 1.57 -5.87
CA THR A 312 20.04 1.25 -6.69
C THR A 312 18.86 2.17 -6.38
N HIS A 313 18.08 2.50 -7.42
CA HIS A 313 16.77 3.13 -7.30
C HIS A 313 15.73 2.23 -7.99
N ASN A 314 14.63 1.94 -7.32
CA ASN A 314 13.61 0.99 -7.82
C ASN A 314 14.21 -0.36 -8.30
N GLY A 315 15.27 -0.82 -7.63
CA GLY A 315 16.03 -2.02 -7.98
C GLY A 315 16.94 -1.88 -9.21
N ILE A 316 17.00 -0.73 -9.85
CA ILE A 316 17.88 -0.47 -11.00
C ILE A 316 19.20 0.09 -10.48
N THR A 317 20.32 -0.48 -10.94
CA THR A 317 21.66 -0.02 -10.57
C THR A 317 21.96 1.33 -11.20
N GLU A 318 22.29 2.31 -10.37
CA GLU A 318 22.70 3.66 -10.77
C GLU A 318 24.20 3.85 -10.68
N SER A 319 24.82 3.27 -9.65
CA SER A 319 26.26 3.33 -9.42
C SER A 319 26.76 2.02 -8.82
N ALA A 320 27.96 1.63 -9.18
CA ALA A 320 28.64 0.47 -8.62
C ALA A 320 30.15 0.68 -8.66
N ASP A 321 30.87 0.29 -7.60
CA ASP A 321 32.31 0.41 -7.54
C ASP A 321 32.89 -0.56 -6.49
N THR A 322 34.22 -0.63 -6.40
CA THR A 322 34.97 -1.47 -5.47
C THR A 322 36.01 -0.68 -4.70
N ALA A 323 36.41 -1.18 -3.56
CA ALA A 323 37.57 -0.67 -2.82
C ALA A 323 38.28 -1.80 -2.07
N THR A 324 39.49 -1.53 -1.61
CA THR A 324 40.21 -2.41 -0.67
C THR A 324 40.14 -1.77 0.72
N MET A 325 39.79 -2.57 1.74
CA MET A 325 39.69 -2.09 3.10
C MET A 325 41.09 -1.83 3.71
N GLY A 326 41.21 -0.75 4.44
CA GLY A 326 42.39 -0.37 5.21
C GLY A 326 41.99 0.15 6.58
N ALA A 327 43.00 0.54 7.39
CA ALA A 327 42.78 1.05 8.75
C ALA A 327 41.92 2.33 8.80
N ASP A 328 41.99 3.16 7.75
CA ASP A 328 41.23 4.41 7.63
C ASP A 328 39.83 4.21 6.99
N GLY A 329 39.48 2.95 6.66
CA GLY A 329 38.27 2.66 5.95
C GLY A 329 38.26 3.14 4.50
N THR A 330 37.09 3.25 3.90
CA THR A 330 36.91 3.81 2.55
C THR A 330 35.75 4.82 2.55
N ILE A 331 35.93 5.90 1.77
CA ILE A 331 34.92 6.96 1.64
C ILE A 331 34.54 7.09 0.17
N ARG A 332 33.21 7.18 -0.07
CA ARG A 332 32.65 7.45 -1.41
C ARG A 332 31.61 8.55 -1.35
N GLN A 333 31.63 9.38 -2.38
CA GLN A 333 30.70 10.48 -2.57
C GLN A 333 29.85 10.21 -3.81
N PHE A 334 28.53 10.31 -3.62
CA PHE A 334 27.55 10.21 -4.71
C PHE A 334 26.92 11.58 -4.91
N MET A 335 26.97 12.08 -6.14
CA MET A 335 26.35 13.37 -6.48
C MET A 335 24.84 13.19 -6.65
N ARG A 336 24.04 14.01 -5.97
CA ARG A 336 22.57 13.86 -5.96
C ARG A 336 21.91 14.08 -7.31
N ASP A 337 22.49 14.93 -8.16
CA ASP A 337 22.03 15.19 -9.53
C ASP A 337 22.26 14.00 -10.49
N GLN A 338 23.05 13.01 -10.07
CA GLN A 338 23.30 11.77 -10.82
C GLN A 338 22.40 10.62 -10.36
N LEU A 339 21.67 10.80 -9.27
CA LEU A 339 20.77 9.80 -8.68
C LEU A 339 19.30 10.15 -8.97
N GLU A 340 18.51 9.13 -9.20
CA GLU A 340 17.07 9.33 -9.38
C GLU A 340 16.40 9.80 -8.07
N PRO A 341 15.37 10.65 -8.14
CA PRO A 341 14.64 11.12 -6.97
C PRO A 341 13.82 10.01 -6.30
N GLY A 342 13.68 10.10 -4.97
CA GLY A 342 12.98 9.12 -4.16
C GLY A 342 13.89 8.28 -3.29
N VAL A 343 13.42 7.10 -2.88
CA VAL A 343 14.18 6.17 -2.03
C VAL A 343 15.26 5.47 -2.85
N ASN A 344 16.49 5.63 -2.44
CA ASN A 344 17.68 4.97 -2.98
C ASN A 344 18.25 4.00 -1.95
N GLN A 345 18.89 2.94 -2.39
CA GLN A 345 19.50 1.90 -1.55
C GLN A 345 20.98 1.74 -1.87
N ILE A 346 21.82 1.83 -0.85
CA ILE A 346 23.24 1.44 -0.94
C ILE A 346 23.34 0.03 -0.35
N THR A 347 23.87 -0.90 -1.12
CA THR A 347 24.16 -2.26 -0.66
C THR A 347 25.65 -2.51 -0.74
N LEU A 348 26.25 -2.83 0.41
CA LEU A 348 27.65 -3.21 0.55
C LEU A 348 27.78 -4.72 0.50
N MET A 349 28.77 -5.21 -0.23
CA MET A 349 29.09 -6.63 -0.37
C MET A 349 30.57 -6.86 -0.08
N ASP A 350 30.91 -8.03 0.46
CA ASP A 350 32.26 -8.48 0.71
C ASP A 350 32.99 -8.91 -0.57
N ASP A 351 34.22 -9.42 -0.42
CA ASP A 351 35.06 -9.92 -1.52
C ASP A 351 34.54 -11.23 -2.14
N GLU A 352 33.57 -11.89 -1.53
CA GLU A 352 32.87 -13.09 -2.05
C GLU A 352 31.52 -12.71 -2.70
N GLY A 353 31.12 -11.43 -2.64
CA GLY A 353 29.88 -10.92 -3.21
C GLY A 353 28.64 -11.08 -2.31
N HIS A 354 28.82 -11.46 -1.03
CA HIS A 354 27.72 -11.53 -0.08
C HIS A 354 27.33 -10.15 0.43
N VAL A 355 26.03 -9.90 0.58
CA VAL A 355 25.51 -8.65 1.14
C VAL A 355 25.85 -8.59 2.64
N VAL A 356 26.61 -7.59 3.06
CA VAL A 356 27.06 -7.40 4.45
C VAL A 356 26.46 -6.19 5.13
N ALA A 357 26.02 -5.18 4.38
CA ALA A 357 25.30 -4.03 4.91
C ALA A 357 24.37 -3.41 3.85
N ASP A 358 23.27 -2.83 4.31
CA ASP A 358 22.25 -2.16 3.51
C ASP A 358 21.82 -0.84 4.14
N ARG A 359 21.62 0.20 3.33
CA ARG A 359 21.20 1.51 3.78
C ARG A 359 20.30 2.21 2.76
N LEU A 360 19.08 2.58 3.18
CA LEU A 360 18.21 3.46 2.40
C LEU A 360 18.56 4.92 2.66
N PHE A 361 18.45 5.76 1.64
CA PHE A 361 18.49 7.21 1.77
C PHE A 361 17.53 7.86 0.78
N PHE A 362 17.06 9.04 1.12
CA PHE A 362 16.15 9.79 0.26
C PHE A 362 16.91 10.81 -0.59
N ASN A 363 16.67 10.79 -1.90
CA ASN A 363 17.14 11.79 -2.84
C ASN A 363 16.00 12.71 -3.24
N TYR A 364 16.16 14.01 -2.97
CA TYR A 364 15.13 15.02 -3.26
C TYR A 364 15.01 15.25 -4.76
N PRO A 365 13.78 15.45 -5.28
CA PRO A 365 13.58 15.80 -6.69
C PRO A 365 14.20 17.17 -6.97
N HIS A 366 15.00 17.26 -8.03
CA HIS A 366 15.66 18.51 -8.43
C HIS A 366 14.76 19.40 -9.29
N ASP A 367 13.78 18.82 -9.97
CA ASP A 367 12.85 19.54 -10.85
C ASP A 367 11.41 19.40 -10.37
N GLN A 368 10.73 20.54 -10.20
CA GLN A 368 9.28 20.63 -9.95
C GLN A 368 8.51 20.78 -11.27
N SER A 369 8.86 20.02 -12.29
CA SER A 369 8.67 20.37 -13.68
C SER A 369 7.24 20.36 -14.21
N ASP A 370 6.31 19.60 -13.66
CA ASP A 370 4.95 19.52 -14.22
C ASP A 370 3.86 19.92 -13.21
N THR A 371 3.71 21.22 -12.99
CA THR A 371 2.56 21.74 -12.25
C THR A 371 1.37 21.94 -13.18
N ILE A 372 0.22 21.37 -12.80
CA ILE A 372 -1.05 21.70 -13.43
C ILE A 372 -1.56 22.97 -12.76
N ASN A 373 -1.63 24.07 -13.52
CA ASN A 373 -2.21 25.30 -13.04
C ASN A 373 -3.73 25.28 -13.22
N ILE A 374 -4.48 25.43 -12.13
CA ILE A 374 -5.93 25.45 -12.13
C ILE A 374 -6.39 26.86 -11.77
N ALA A 375 -7.16 27.48 -12.64
CA ALA A 375 -7.77 28.78 -12.41
C ALA A 375 -9.30 28.68 -12.58
N SER A 376 -10.05 29.32 -11.67
CA SER A 376 -11.49 29.49 -11.85
C SER A 376 -11.75 30.79 -12.59
N SER A 377 -12.43 30.73 -13.73
CA SER A 377 -12.80 31.88 -14.52
C SER A 377 -14.09 32.56 -14.03
N THR A 378 -14.80 31.92 -13.09
CA THR A 378 -16.09 32.42 -12.59
C THR A 378 -16.10 32.53 -11.06
N ALA A 379 -16.74 33.58 -10.54
CA ALA A 379 -17.03 33.67 -9.11
C ALA A 379 -17.94 32.51 -8.70
N LEU A 380 -17.55 31.79 -7.63
CA LEU A 380 -18.34 30.71 -7.08
C LEU A 380 -19.66 31.24 -6.51
N SER A 381 -20.77 30.63 -6.93
CA SER A 381 -22.12 30.94 -6.42
C SER A 381 -22.94 29.67 -6.34
N PRO A 382 -23.82 29.50 -5.36
CA PRO A 382 -24.69 28.35 -5.26
C PRO A 382 -25.48 28.08 -6.55
N CYS A 383 -25.56 26.83 -6.97
CA CYS A 383 -26.32 26.35 -8.12
C CYS A 383 -25.91 26.99 -9.48
N LYS A 384 -24.72 27.59 -9.58
CA LYS A 384 -24.20 28.10 -10.86
C LYS A 384 -23.11 27.19 -11.42
N LYS A 385 -22.98 27.21 -12.76
CA LYS A 385 -21.89 26.55 -13.46
C LYS A 385 -20.56 27.16 -13.08
N VAL A 386 -19.61 26.34 -12.71
CA VAL A 386 -18.20 26.71 -12.48
C VAL A 386 -17.39 26.24 -13.69
N SER A 387 -16.56 27.14 -14.22
CA SER A 387 -15.59 26.82 -15.26
C SER A 387 -14.19 26.85 -14.67
N LEU A 388 -13.45 25.78 -14.86
CA LEU A 388 -12.06 25.65 -14.44
C LEU A 388 -11.16 25.61 -15.68
N ASP A 389 -10.19 26.52 -15.72
CA ASP A 389 -9.16 26.56 -16.76
C ASP A 389 -7.93 25.83 -16.23
N MET A 390 -7.59 24.72 -16.87
CA MET A 390 -6.44 23.90 -16.49
C MET A 390 -5.36 23.97 -17.56
N LYS A 391 -4.13 24.24 -17.13
CA LYS A 391 -2.95 24.30 -18.02
C LYS A 391 -1.87 23.39 -17.51
N SER A 392 -1.37 22.54 -18.40
CA SER A 392 -0.22 21.67 -18.19
C SER A 392 0.84 21.95 -19.24
N LEU A 393 2.10 21.77 -18.90
CA LEU A 393 3.23 21.96 -19.83
C LEU A 393 3.36 20.81 -20.84
N SER A 394 2.81 19.64 -20.52
CA SER A 394 2.88 18.42 -21.35
C SER A 394 1.49 17.89 -21.66
N HIS A 395 1.38 17.10 -22.73
CA HIS A 395 0.20 16.27 -22.97
C HIS A 395 0.19 15.16 -21.91
N THR A 396 -0.73 15.22 -20.96
CA THR A 396 -0.84 14.26 -19.86
C THR A 396 -2.28 13.93 -19.55
N SER A 397 -2.51 12.73 -19.05
CA SER A 397 -3.76 12.33 -18.41
C SER A 397 -3.68 12.71 -16.93
N PHE A 398 -4.79 13.19 -16.35
CA PHE A 398 -4.88 13.49 -14.93
C PHE A 398 -6.27 13.16 -14.38
N SER A 399 -6.35 12.97 -13.09
CA SER A 399 -7.61 12.87 -12.35
C SER A 399 -7.83 14.10 -11.48
N LEU A 400 -9.07 14.55 -11.41
CA LEU A 400 -9.48 15.71 -10.62
C LEU A 400 -10.51 15.27 -9.57
N SER A 401 -10.27 15.58 -8.31
CA SER A 401 -11.27 15.46 -7.26
C SER A 401 -11.74 16.84 -6.80
N ILE A 402 -13.05 16.98 -6.62
CA ILE A 402 -13.69 18.19 -6.08
C ILE A 402 -14.41 17.78 -4.81
N ARG A 403 -14.01 18.37 -3.68
CA ARG A 403 -14.46 17.96 -2.35
C ARG A 403 -15.18 19.09 -1.63
N ASP A 404 -16.09 18.69 -0.75
CA ASP A 404 -16.64 19.61 0.23
C ASP A 404 -15.66 19.71 1.41
N VAL A 405 -15.21 20.92 1.68
CA VAL A 405 -14.26 21.21 2.78
C VAL A 405 -14.80 20.77 4.15
N GLU A 406 -16.13 20.73 4.33
CA GLU A 406 -16.74 20.35 5.60
C GLU A 406 -16.62 18.85 5.88
N THR A 407 -16.50 18.03 4.85
CA THR A 407 -16.30 16.56 4.97
C THR A 407 -14.83 16.16 4.91
N GLU A 408 -13.93 17.09 4.59
CA GLU A 408 -12.53 16.82 4.47
C GLU A 408 -11.88 16.60 5.84
N THR A 409 -10.99 15.61 5.92
CA THR A 409 -10.24 15.28 7.14
C THR A 409 -8.75 15.30 6.86
N ASN A 410 -7.97 15.82 7.79
CA ASN A 410 -6.49 15.82 7.76
C ASN A 410 -5.93 14.48 8.22
N GLY A 411 -6.45 13.36 7.74
CA GLY A 411 -5.92 12.08 8.16
C GLY A 411 -4.69 11.62 7.39
N TYR A 412 -4.63 12.00 6.12
CA TYR A 412 -3.65 11.44 5.21
C TYR A 412 -3.23 12.45 4.15
N ASN A 413 -2.10 13.09 4.38
CA ASN A 413 -1.43 13.90 3.38
C ASN A 413 -0.58 13.00 2.46
N GLN A 414 -1.21 11.99 1.87
CA GLN A 414 -0.57 11.08 0.94
C GLN A 414 -1.12 11.31 -0.45
N ASP A 415 -0.35 11.95 -1.29
CA ASP A 415 -0.60 12.11 -2.71
C ASP A 415 0.17 11.06 -3.55
N ILE A 416 0.03 11.11 -4.87
CA ILE A 416 0.73 10.21 -5.79
C ILE A 416 2.25 10.38 -5.70
N ARG A 417 2.75 11.60 -5.44
CA ARG A 417 4.16 11.91 -5.35
C ARG A 417 4.77 11.30 -4.09
N THR A 418 4.14 11.52 -2.93
CA THR A 418 4.56 10.93 -1.65
C THR A 418 4.51 9.42 -1.69
N TRP A 419 3.50 8.85 -2.35
CA TRP A 419 3.40 7.40 -2.52
C TRP A 419 4.51 6.84 -3.39
N LEU A 420 4.70 7.35 -4.60
CA LEU A 420 5.64 6.78 -5.56
C LEU A 420 7.11 7.00 -5.19
N LEU A 421 7.44 8.13 -4.53
CA LEU A 421 8.82 8.48 -4.19
C LEU A 421 9.26 8.04 -2.80
N LEU A 422 8.31 7.78 -1.87
CA LEU A 422 8.65 7.55 -0.47
C LEU A 422 7.92 6.35 0.11
N THR A 423 6.61 6.47 0.34
CA THR A 423 5.90 5.56 1.24
C THR A 423 5.74 4.15 0.68
N SER A 424 5.67 3.98 -0.65
CA SER A 424 5.61 2.65 -1.28
C SER A 424 6.89 1.82 -1.15
N ASP A 425 7.99 2.41 -0.77
CA ASP A 425 9.30 1.75 -0.63
C ASP A 425 9.70 1.51 0.82
N LEU A 426 8.85 1.92 1.77
CA LEU A 426 9.09 1.81 3.21
C LEU A 426 8.01 0.94 3.87
N LYS A 427 8.36 0.33 4.99
CA LYS A 427 7.44 -0.52 5.75
C LYS A 427 6.66 0.27 6.77
N GLY A 428 5.36 -0.05 6.84
CA GLY A 428 4.46 0.49 7.85
C GLY A 428 3.90 1.86 7.48
N PHE A 429 3.05 2.36 8.35
CA PHE A 429 2.42 3.66 8.18
C PHE A 429 3.42 4.81 8.41
N ILE A 430 3.39 5.81 7.55
CA ILE A 430 4.18 7.04 7.67
C ILE A 430 3.21 8.19 7.91
N GLU A 431 3.30 8.76 9.10
CA GLU A 431 2.51 9.92 9.48
C GLU A 431 3.05 11.17 8.76
N ASN A 432 2.13 11.93 8.15
CA ASN A 432 2.43 13.17 7.42
C ASN A 432 3.56 13.03 6.39
N PRO A 433 3.42 12.19 5.37
CA PRO A 433 4.49 11.93 4.39
C PRO A 433 4.86 13.17 3.55
N GLU A 434 3.97 14.15 3.40
CA GLU A 434 4.27 15.41 2.71
C GLU A 434 5.39 16.20 3.39
N TYR A 435 5.51 16.11 4.72
CA TYR A 435 6.58 16.78 5.46
C TYR A 435 7.97 16.41 4.91
N TYR A 436 8.19 15.14 4.63
CA TYR A 436 9.50 14.64 4.17
C TYR A 436 9.86 15.08 2.74
N LEU A 437 8.86 15.51 1.93
CA LEU A 437 9.04 15.97 0.55
C LEU A 437 8.87 17.49 0.39
N GLY A 438 8.54 18.19 1.48
CA GLY A 438 8.18 19.62 1.42
C GLY A 438 9.32 20.51 0.97
N GLU A 439 10.42 20.51 1.72
CA GLU A 439 11.58 21.35 1.44
C GLU A 439 12.88 20.54 1.51
N ASP A 440 13.85 20.87 0.66
CA ASP A 440 15.19 20.27 0.72
C ASP A 440 16.11 21.10 1.63
N ASP A 441 15.77 21.18 2.91
CA ASP A 441 16.58 21.81 3.94
C ASP A 441 17.20 20.79 4.92
N ALA A 442 17.98 21.28 5.87
CA ALA A 442 18.67 20.41 6.83
C ALA A 442 17.73 19.66 7.76
N LEU A 443 16.59 20.26 8.14
CA LEU A 443 15.62 19.65 9.05
C LEU A 443 14.86 18.53 8.35
N HIS A 444 14.37 18.78 7.13
CA HIS A 444 13.64 17.79 6.34
C HIS A 444 14.55 16.62 5.94
N ARG A 445 15.82 16.92 5.52
CA ARG A 445 16.83 15.87 5.24
C ARG A 445 17.12 15.00 6.46
N HIS A 446 17.24 15.62 7.64
CA HIS A 446 17.46 14.88 8.88
C HIS A 446 16.27 14.00 9.27
N ALA A 447 15.07 14.53 9.21
CA ALA A 447 13.86 13.76 9.47
C ALA A 447 13.68 12.60 8.48
N ALA A 448 13.93 12.83 7.19
CA ALA A 448 13.91 11.78 6.16
C ALA A 448 14.97 10.70 6.43
N ASP A 449 16.16 11.10 6.89
CA ASP A 449 17.23 10.16 7.23
C ASP A 449 16.88 9.28 8.42
N LEU A 450 16.30 9.86 9.48
CA LEU A 450 15.75 9.10 10.61
C LEU A 450 14.69 8.10 10.17
N LEU A 451 13.79 8.50 9.27
CA LEU A 451 12.77 7.62 8.69
C LEU A 451 13.41 6.45 7.94
N MET A 452 14.42 6.72 7.08
CA MET A 452 15.12 5.70 6.32
C MET A 452 15.87 4.70 7.19
N LEU A 453 16.40 5.14 8.32
CA LEU A 453 17.09 4.29 9.29
C LEU A 453 16.15 3.37 10.06
N VAL A 454 14.98 3.88 10.45
CA VAL A 454 14.02 3.18 11.30
C VAL A 454 13.08 2.29 10.48
N GLN A 455 12.46 2.84 9.43
CA GLN A 455 11.54 2.10 8.56
C GLN A 455 12.24 1.50 7.34
N GLY A 456 13.48 1.10 7.52
CA GLY A 456 14.39 0.61 6.50
C GLY A 456 14.04 -0.77 5.90
N TRP A 457 12.77 -1.18 5.84
CA TRP A 457 12.37 -2.34 5.06
C TRP A 457 12.78 -2.15 3.59
N ARG A 458 13.14 -3.27 2.97
CA ARG A 458 13.65 -3.26 1.59
C ARG A 458 12.59 -3.86 0.66
N ARG A 459 11.96 -2.99 -0.13
CA ARG A 459 11.12 -3.44 -1.24
C ARG A 459 11.92 -4.30 -2.21
N TYR A 460 13.19 -3.96 -2.39
CA TYR A 460 14.15 -4.66 -3.24
C TYR A 460 15.16 -5.42 -2.37
N ASP A 461 14.90 -6.73 -2.15
CA ASP A 461 15.81 -7.62 -1.40
C ASP A 461 17.05 -7.93 -2.26
N MET A 462 18.14 -7.25 -1.97
CA MET A 462 19.40 -7.37 -2.72
C MET A 462 20.01 -8.77 -2.62
N THR A 463 19.83 -9.47 -1.49
CA THR A 463 20.27 -10.88 -1.37
C THR A 463 19.54 -11.77 -2.37
N MET A 464 18.27 -11.47 -2.64
CA MET A 464 17.47 -12.17 -3.63
C MET A 464 17.86 -11.78 -5.06
N MET A 465 18.07 -10.48 -5.28
CA MET A 465 18.39 -9.93 -6.61
C MET A 465 19.80 -10.32 -7.09
N THR A 466 20.75 -10.48 -6.18
CA THR A 466 22.12 -10.96 -6.49
C THR A 466 22.19 -12.48 -6.65
N GLY A 467 21.12 -13.21 -6.28
CA GLY A 467 21.08 -14.66 -6.40
C GLY A 467 21.47 -15.43 -5.14
N GLY A 468 21.83 -14.74 -4.04
CA GLY A 468 22.13 -15.36 -2.74
C GLY A 468 20.90 -16.03 -2.10
N LYS A 469 19.70 -15.62 -2.48
CA LYS A 469 18.43 -16.21 -2.07
C LYS A 469 17.52 -16.45 -3.28
N LYS A 470 16.91 -17.62 -3.36
CA LYS A 470 16.02 -17.96 -4.47
C LYS A 470 14.68 -17.24 -4.35
N PHE A 471 14.28 -16.52 -5.41
CA PHE A 471 12.91 -16.01 -5.56
C PHE A 471 11.99 -17.13 -6.08
N VAL A 472 10.84 -17.29 -5.46
CA VAL A 472 9.81 -18.24 -5.89
C VAL A 472 8.61 -17.46 -6.40
N LYS A 473 8.47 -17.35 -7.73
CA LYS A 473 7.28 -16.77 -8.36
C LYS A 473 6.09 -17.71 -8.13
N ARG A 474 5.11 -17.28 -7.38
CA ARG A 474 3.88 -18.03 -7.04
C ARG A 474 2.73 -17.66 -7.94
N GLU A 475 2.61 -16.36 -8.23
CA GLU A 475 1.46 -15.81 -8.93
C GLU A 475 1.86 -15.34 -10.34
N PRO A 476 1.06 -15.67 -11.37
CA PRO A 476 1.30 -15.23 -12.75
C PRO A 476 0.90 -13.76 -12.93
N LEU A 477 1.36 -13.17 -14.04
CA LEU A 477 0.74 -11.97 -14.59
C LEU A 477 -0.64 -12.35 -15.15
N GLU A 478 -1.64 -11.51 -14.89
CA GLU A 478 -2.96 -11.66 -15.50
C GLU A 478 -3.03 -10.81 -16.77
N ASP A 479 -3.20 -11.49 -17.90
CA ASP A 479 -3.31 -10.89 -19.23
C ASP A 479 -4.76 -10.57 -19.62
N ALA A 480 -5.72 -10.88 -18.77
CA ALA A 480 -7.15 -10.67 -18.96
C ALA A 480 -7.92 -10.78 -17.64
N LEU A 481 -9.20 -10.48 -17.69
CA LEU A 481 -10.12 -10.73 -16.59
C LEU A 481 -10.37 -12.24 -16.45
N TYR A 482 -10.25 -12.76 -15.24
CA TYR A 482 -10.52 -14.16 -14.91
C TYR A 482 -11.58 -14.29 -13.81
N ILE A 483 -12.41 -15.32 -13.94
CA ILE A 483 -13.22 -15.88 -12.85
C ILE A 483 -12.60 -17.21 -12.46
N ASP A 484 -12.19 -17.34 -11.24
CA ASP A 484 -11.52 -18.51 -10.70
C ASP A 484 -12.20 -19.02 -9.44
N GLY A 485 -11.95 -20.29 -9.13
CA GLY A 485 -12.53 -20.93 -7.98
C GLY A 485 -12.31 -22.43 -7.95
N ARG A 486 -13.10 -23.12 -7.12
CA ARG A 486 -12.93 -24.55 -6.88
C ARG A 486 -14.27 -25.29 -6.99
N LEU A 487 -14.25 -26.41 -7.65
CA LEU A 487 -15.38 -27.31 -7.80
C LEU A 487 -15.30 -28.47 -6.80
N HIS A 488 -16.36 -28.71 -6.05
CA HIS A 488 -16.45 -29.77 -5.06
C HIS A 488 -17.68 -30.65 -5.26
N GLN A 489 -17.60 -31.90 -4.80
CA GLN A 489 -18.78 -32.74 -4.68
C GLN A 489 -19.74 -32.20 -3.63
N VAL A 490 -21.06 -32.24 -3.92
CA VAL A 490 -22.10 -31.68 -3.05
C VAL A 490 -22.06 -32.26 -1.62
N LYS A 491 -21.88 -33.55 -1.47
CA LYS A 491 -21.94 -34.22 -0.16
C LYS A 491 -20.61 -34.40 0.55
N LYS A 492 -19.50 -34.50 -0.17
CA LYS A 492 -18.20 -34.95 0.38
C LYS A 492 -17.11 -33.90 0.40
N LYS A 493 -17.36 -32.69 -0.07
CA LYS A 493 -16.34 -31.62 -0.26
C LYS A 493 -15.06 -32.05 -0.99
N ASN A 494 -15.04 -33.21 -1.64
CA ASN A 494 -13.90 -33.65 -2.41
C ASN A 494 -13.77 -32.81 -3.68
N PRO A 495 -12.55 -32.43 -4.09
CA PRO A 495 -12.35 -31.74 -5.35
C PRO A 495 -12.79 -32.57 -6.53
N VAL A 496 -13.27 -31.94 -7.58
CA VAL A 496 -13.74 -32.60 -8.80
C VAL A 496 -12.90 -32.12 -9.97
N SER A 497 -12.17 -33.04 -10.60
CA SER A 497 -11.29 -32.76 -11.73
C SER A 497 -11.93 -33.11 -13.07
N GLN A 498 -11.40 -32.50 -14.13
CA GLN A 498 -11.77 -32.77 -15.53
C GLN A 498 -13.26 -32.54 -15.82
N VAL A 499 -13.83 -31.50 -15.20
CA VAL A 499 -15.22 -31.08 -15.42
C VAL A 499 -15.20 -29.75 -16.13
N SER A 500 -15.99 -29.64 -17.20
CA SER A 500 -16.17 -28.38 -17.92
C SER A 500 -17.16 -27.49 -17.19
N LEU A 501 -16.77 -26.23 -17.01
CA LEU A 501 -17.64 -25.17 -16.51
C LEU A 501 -17.93 -24.20 -17.64
N SER A 502 -19.13 -23.67 -17.66
CA SER A 502 -19.52 -22.55 -18.53
C SER A 502 -20.12 -21.45 -17.66
N ALA A 503 -19.75 -20.22 -17.95
CA ALA A 503 -20.34 -19.05 -17.35
C ALA A 503 -21.01 -18.21 -18.44
N THR A 504 -22.21 -17.73 -18.18
CA THR A 504 -22.88 -16.72 -18.99
C THR A 504 -23.04 -15.49 -18.14
N LEU A 505 -22.51 -14.38 -18.60
CA LEU A 505 -22.64 -13.08 -17.97
C LEU A 505 -23.61 -12.24 -18.78
N TYR A 506 -24.43 -11.45 -18.09
CA TYR A 506 -25.33 -10.48 -18.71
C TYR A 506 -25.45 -9.24 -17.82
N ASN A 507 -25.64 -8.11 -18.42
CA ASN A 507 -25.82 -6.84 -17.73
C ASN A 507 -27.25 -6.29 -17.90
N ALA A 508 -27.56 -5.22 -17.20
CA ALA A 508 -28.86 -4.56 -17.24
C ALA A 508 -29.26 -4.04 -18.63
N GLN A 509 -28.30 -3.81 -19.51
CA GLN A 509 -28.52 -3.37 -20.89
C GLN A 509 -28.83 -4.54 -21.85
N GLY A 510 -28.74 -5.78 -21.38
CA GLY A 510 -29.02 -6.99 -22.16
C GLY A 510 -27.80 -7.51 -22.96
N TYR A 511 -26.61 -6.97 -22.74
CA TYR A 511 -25.39 -7.55 -23.32
C TYR A 511 -25.08 -8.88 -22.62
N THR A 512 -24.63 -9.85 -23.42
CA THR A 512 -24.26 -11.18 -22.92
C THR A 512 -22.84 -11.54 -23.36
N MET A 513 -22.12 -12.23 -22.50
CA MET A 513 -20.83 -12.85 -22.82
C MET A 513 -20.72 -14.22 -22.17
N THR A 514 -19.88 -15.08 -22.70
CA THR A 514 -19.69 -16.44 -22.20
C THR A 514 -18.22 -16.71 -21.92
N GLY A 515 -17.96 -17.41 -20.81
CA GLY A 515 -16.64 -17.96 -20.46
C GLY A 515 -16.73 -19.47 -20.28
N ASN A 516 -15.64 -20.16 -20.55
CA ASN A 516 -15.52 -21.59 -20.35
C ASN A 516 -14.22 -21.92 -19.60
N GLY A 517 -14.26 -22.95 -18.76
CA GLY A 517 -13.13 -23.45 -18.04
C GLY A 517 -13.22 -24.96 -17.83
N VAL A 518 -12.12 -25.58 -17.45
CA VAL A 518 -12.05 -27.00 -17.06
C VAL A 518 -11.30 -27.09 -15.75
N THR A 519 -11.80 -27.91 -14.82
CA THR A 519 -11.13 -28.10 -13.53
C THR A 519 -9.86 -28.93 -13.67
N ASP A 520 -8.82 -28.53 -12.95
CA ASP A 520 -7.58 -29.29 -12.79
C ASP A 520 -7.74 -30.48 -11.83
N ALA A 521 -6.62 -31.17 -11.52
CA ALA A 521 -6.60 -32.32 -10.62
C ALA A 521 -7.08 -32.02 -9.18
N ASN A 522 -6.97 -30.77 -8.74
CA ASN A 522 -7.38 -30.28 -7.41
C ASN A 522 -8.77 -29.64 -7.42
N GLY A 523 -9.48 -29.70 -8.55
CA GLY A 523 -10.79 -29.09 -8.73
C GLY A 523 -10.77 -27.58 -8.95
N TYR A 524 -9.61 -26.98 -9.18
CA TYR A 524 -9.51 -25.55 -9.51
C TYR A 524 -9.85 -25.28 -10.96
N TYR A 525 -10.49 -24.16 -11.22
CA TYR A 525 -10.78 -23.64 -12.56
C TYR A 525 -10.43 -22.16 -12.63
N ALA A 526 -10.10 -21.72 -13.82
CA ALA A 526 -10.00 -20.30 -14.19
C ALA A 526 -10.63 -20.11 -15.56
N MET A 527 -11.55 -19.16 -15.66
CA MET A 527 -12.23 -18.82 -16.91
C MET A 527 -11.82 -17.44 -17.34
N LYS A 528 -11.22 -17.33 -18.52
CA LYS A 528 -10.90 -16.05 -19.14
C LYS A 528 -12.17 -15.40 -19.66
N LEU A 529 -12.33 -14.12 -19.35
CA LEU A 529 -13.44 -13.29 -19.81
C LEU A 529 -12.93 -12.19 -20.74
N PRO A 530 -13.75 -11.69 -21.66
CA PRO A 530 -13.54 -10.41 -22.30
C PRO A 530 -13.54 -9.28 -21.26
N ASP A 531 -12.98 -8.14 -21.63
CA ASP A 531 -13.08 -6.92 -20.83
C ASP A 531 -14.55 -6.52 -20.71
N CYS A 532 -14.97 -6.27 -19.49
CA CYS A 532 -16.31 -5.83 -19.18
C CYS A 532 -16.25 -4.70 -18.15
N GLU A 533 -17.10 -3.73 -18.32
CA GLU A 533 -17.30 -2.58 -17.42
C GLU A 533 -18.67 -2.73 -16.76
N ASP A 534 -18.89 -2.04 -15.66
CA ASP A 534 -20.12 -2.07 -14.88
C ASP A 534 -20.40 -3.41 -14.14
N GLU A 535 -21.63 -3.53 -13.61
CA GLU A 535 -22.09 -4.71 -12.88
C GLU A 535 -22.68 -5.74 -13.84
N TRP A 536 -22.19 -6.96 -13.72
CA TRP A 536 -22.66 -8.09 -14.53
C TRP A 536 -23.19 -9.20 -13.64
N THR A 537 -24.31 -9.76 -14.03
CA THR A 537 -24.85 -10.97 -13.41
C THR A 537 -24.27 -12.20 -14.09
N MET A 538 -23.83 -13.17 -13.31
CA MET A 538 -23.22 -14.39 -13.82
C MET A 538 -24.03 -15.62 -13.50
N LEU A 539 -24.33 -16.43 -14.50
CA LEU A 539 -24.90 -17.76 -14.40
C LEU A 539 -23.83 -18.80 -14.74
N MET A 540 -23.54 -19.71 -13.79
CA MET A 540 -22.56 -20.78 -14.00
C MET A 540 -23.21 -22.14 -13.95
N TYR A 541 -22.74 -23.02 -14.83
CA TYR A 541 -23.14 -24.43 -14.81
C TYR A 541 -21.97 -25.34 -15.19
N THR A 542 -22.08 -26.62 -14.77
CA THR A 542 -21.03 -27.62 -15.01
C THR A 542 -21.54 -28.73 -15.90
N LYS A 543 -20.68 -29.21 -16.78
CA LYS A 543 -20.93 -30.35 -17.66
C LYS A 543 -19.83 -31.42 -17.51
N LYS A 544 -20.24 -32.68 -17.48
CA LYS A 544 -19.34 -33.83 -17.58
C LYS A 544 -19.90 -34.76 -18.66
N ASN A 545 -19.09 -35.11 -19.64
CA ASN A 545 -19.51 -35.93 -20.80
C ASN A 545 -20.74 -35.36 -21.53
N ASN A 546 -20.81 -34.04 -21.65
CA ASN A 546 -21.92 -33.27 -22.24
C ASN A 546 -23.25 -33.31 -21.45
N GLU A 547 -23.30 -33.89 -20.29
CA GLU A 547 -24.45 -33.88 -19.41
C GLU A 547 -24.28 -32.85 -18.29
N LEU A 548 -25.35 -32.17 -17.93
CA LEU A 548 -25.38 -31.26 -16.78
C LEU A 548 -25.16 -32.05 -15.49
N THR A 549 -24.28 -31.53 -14.64
CA THR A 549 -23.91 -32.22 -13.41
C THR A 549 -24.12 -31.32 -12.19
N LYS A 550 -24.47 -31.94 -11.08
CA LYS A 550 -24.64 -31.22 -9.80
C LYS A 550 -23.33 -31.24 -9.01
N TYR A 551 -22.62 -30.10 -8.99
CA TYR A 551 -21.45 -29.87 -8.16
C TYR A 551 -21.61 -28.53 -7.43
N ASN A 552 -20.92 -28.37 -6.29
CA ASN A 552 -20.79 -27.06 -5.66
C ASN A 552 -19.70 -26.26 -6.39
N ILE A 553 -20.09 -25.16 -6.98
CA ILE A 553 -19.16 -24.22 -7.64
C ILE A 553 -18.81 -23.16 -6.62
N GLY A 554 -17.58 -23.21 -6.10
CA GLY A 554 -17.04 -22.12 -5.30
C GLY A 554 -16.37 -21.10 -6.22
N ILE A 555 -16.71 -19.85 -6.06
CA ILE A 555 -16.01 -18.72 -6.68
C ILE A 555 -15.08 -18.19 -5.61
N ASP A 556 -13.81 -18.49 -5.73
CA ASP A 556 -12.81 -18.17 -4.71
C ASP A 556 -11.45 -17.93 -5.37
N ARG A 557 -10.79 -16.88 -4.91
CA ARG A 557 -9.44 -16.58 -5.37
C ARG A 557 -8.44 -17.51 -4.71
N HIS A 558 -7.43 -17.96 -5.47
CA HIS A 558 -6.33 -18.76 -4.94
C HIS A 558 -5.30 -17.92 -4.18
N PHE A 559 -5.38 -16.61 -4.27
CA PHE A 559 -4.47 -15.66 -3.66
C PHE A 559 -5.24 -14.61 -2.85
N SER A 560 -4.67 -14.16 -1.78
CA SER A 560 -5.15 -13.04 -0.99
C SER A 560 -3.98 -12.41 -0.27
N PRO A 561 -3.91 -11.09 -0.20
CA PRO A 561 -2.98 -10.43 0.70
C PRO A 561 -3.24 -10.84 2.14
N GLN A 562 -2.18 -10.87 2.95
CA GLN A 562 -2.32 -11.14 4.38
C GLN A 562 -3.13 -10.02 5.04
N ARG A 563 -3.80 -10.34 6.14
CA ARG A 563 -4.45 -9.37 7.00
C ARG A 563 -3.39 -8.49 7.67
N ARG A 564 -3.66 -7.19 7.78
CA ARG A 564 -2.86 -6.29 8.59
C ARG A 564 -3.72 -5.66 9.68
N HIS A 565 -3.09 -5.25 10.76
CA HIS A 565 -3.73 -4.42 11.76
C HIS A 565 -3.58 -2.95 11.37
N ILE A 566 -4.66 -2.20 11.51
CA ILE A 566 -4.65 -0.75 11.31
C ILE A 566 -3.83 -0.13 12.45
N ASN A 567 -2.87 0.73 12.11
CA ASN A 567 -2.07 1.43 13.09
C ASN A 567 -2.91 2.51 13.79
N TYR A 568 -2.64 2.77 15.08
CA TYR A 568 -3.28 3.84 15.83
C TYR A 568 -3.17 5.20 15.10
N ALA A 569 -2.00 5.56 14.59
CA ALA A 569 -1.79 6.80 13.84
C ALA A 569 -2.70 6.93 12.61
N GLU A 570 -3.06 5.81 11.96
CA GLU A 570 -3.99 5.79 10.83
C GLU A 570 -5.43 6.14 11.21
N THR A 571 -5.76 6.09 12.49
CA THR A 571 -7.09 6.44 13.02
C THR A 571 -7.16 7.85 13.59
N GLN A 572 -6.06 8.59 13.59
CA GLN A 572 -6.03 9.96 14.09
C GLN A 572 -6.56 10.92 13.01
N ILE A 573 -7.79 11.37 13.20
CA ILE A 573 -8.42 12.32 12.31
C ILE A 573 -8.35 13.70 12.96
N THR A 574 -7.58 14.60 12.39
CA THR A 574 -7.62 16.02 12.74
C THR A 574 -8.57 16.73 11.80
N PRO A 575 -9.52 17.49 12.34
CA PRO A 575 -10.33 18.37 11.52
C PRO A 575 -9.44 19.39 10.81
N ILE A 576 -9.78 19.75 9.58
CA ILE A 576 -9.12 20.88 8.89
C ILE A 576 -9.36 22.14 9.68
N ASP A 577 -8.28 22.86 10.00
CA ASP A 577 -8.37 24.18 10.61
C ASP A 577 -8.93 25.17 9.58
N LYS A 578 -10.20 25.54 9.77
CA LYS A 578 -10.90 26.48 8.88
C LYS A 578 -10.29 27.89 8.88
N SER A 579 -9.44 28.25 9.86
CA SER A 579 -8.79 29.56 9.96
C SER A 579 -7.83 29.85 8.79
N ASN A 580 -7.30 28.81 8.14
CA ASN A 580 -6.39 28.91 7.00
C ASN A 580 -7.09 28.81 5.64
N LEU A 581 -8.39 28.52 5.62
CA LEU A 581 -9.15 28.57 4.39
C LEU A 581 -9.41 30.05 4.05
N PHE A 582 -8.86 30.51 2.94
CA PHE A 582 -9.03 31.84 2.41
C PHE A 582 -10.50 32.13 2.05
N PHE A 583 -11.35 32.34 3.05
CA PHE A 583 -12.53 33.14 2.88
C PHE A 583 -12.05 34.60 2.91
N ARG A 584 -12.04 35.25 1.78
CA ARG A 584 -11.93 36.72 1.77
C ARG A 584 -13.01 37.25 2.73
N SER A 585 -12.55 37.83 3.81
CA SER A 585 -13.39 38.59 4.72
C SER A 585 -14.06 39.75 3.93
N GLY A 586 -15.27 39.53 3.50
CA GLY A 586 -16.03 40.53 2.73
C GLY A 586 -17.49 40.16 2.61
N ASP A 587 -17.80 38.90 2.65
CA ASP A 587 -19.16 38.44 2.75
C ASP A 587 -19.39 37.99 4.20
N GLU A 588 -20.03 38.85 4.99
CA GLU A 588 -20.77 38.37 6.14
C GLU A 588 -21.71 37.31 5.59
N ALA A 589 -21.30 36.07 5.72
CA ALA A 589 -22.12 34.93 5.39
C ALA A 589 -23.38 35.07 6.24
N SER A 590 -24.45 35.54 5.63
CA SER A 590 -25.77 35.29 6.16
C SER A 590 -25.78 33.80 6.46
N ASP A 591 -26.11 33.41 7.67
CA ASP A 591 -26.14 32.06 8.27
C ASP A 591 -27.14 31.12 7.57
N SER A 592 -27.44 31.40 6.32
CA SER A 592 -28.17 30.54 5.39
C SER A 592 -27.18 29.95 4.37
N SER A 593 -26.24 29.13 4.84
CA SER A 593 -25.65 28.17 3.95
C SER A 593 -26.79 27.25 3.47
N VAL A 594 -27.24 27.48 2.25
CA VAL A 594 -28.19 26.58 1.59
C VAL A 594 -27.46 25.27 1.38
N PHE A 595 -27.53 24.43 2.40
CA PHE A 595 -27.06 23.07 2.27
C PHE A 595 -27.98 22.37 1.26
N VAL A 596 -27.42 22.03 0.11
CA VAL A 596 -28.10 21.16 -0.85
C VAL A 596 -27.93 19.74 -0.33
N PRO A 597 -29.02 19.05 0.05
CA PRO A 597 -28.94 17.66 0.48
C PRO A 597 -28.16 16.82 -0.53
N MET A 598 -27.35 15.87 -0.06
CA MET A 598 -26.52 15.02 -0.93
C MET A 598 -27.33 14.29 -2.00
N ASP A 599 -28.58 13.90 -1.67
CA ASP A 599 -29.52 13.28 -2.60
C ASP A 599 -29.95 14.23 -3.75
N LYS A 600 -29.75 15.55 -3.60
CA LYS A 600 -30.00 16.56 -4.64
C LYS A 600 -28.73 17.06 -5.30
N ARG A 601 -27.55 16.75 -4.75
CA ARG A 601 -26.24 17.02 -5.40
C ARG A 601 -25.97 16.04 -6.54
N ASN A 602 -26.47 14.82 -6.43
CA ASN A 602 -26.61 13.98 -7.58
C ASN A 602 -27.75 14.56 -8.40
N HIS A 603 -27.44 15.23 -9.51
CA HIS A 603 -28.39 15.39 -10.58
C HIS A 603 -28.72 13.97 -11.08
N VAL A 604 -29.61 13.29 -10.38
CA VAL A 604 -30.40 12.24 -10.97
C VAL A 604 -31.12 12.93 -12.13
N LEU A 605 -30.57 12.83 -13.34
CA LEU A 605 -31.29 13.04 -14.58
C LEU A 605 -32.63 12.35 -14.33
N LYS A 606 -33.75 13.05 -14.52
CA LYS A 606 -35.11 12.54 -14.30
C LYS A 606 -35.09 11.05 -14.59
N GLU A 607 -35.39 10.25 -13.57
CA GLU A 607 -35.50 8.82 -13.68
C GLU A 607 -36.23 8.51 -14.98
N VAL A 608 -35.50 8.14 -15.99
CA VAL A 608 -36.10 7.42 -17.11
C VAL A 608 -36.40 6.10 -16.47
N LYS A 609 -37.65 5.90 -16.05
CA LYS A 609 -38.16 4.58 -15.74
C LYS A 609 -38.05 3.74 -17.00
N VAL A 610 -36.85 3.26 -17.27
CA VAL A 610 -36.66 2.10 -18.08
C VAL A 610 -37.26 0.99 -17.20
N LYS A 611 -38.45 0.52 -17.55
CA LYS A 611 -39.00 -0.75 -17.03
C LYS A 611 -38.09 -1.85 -17.54
N GLY A 612 -36.90 -1.94 -17.00
CA GLY A 612 -36.04 -3.11 -17.07
C GLY A 612 -36.48 -3.99 -15.91
N HIS A 613 -36.81 -5.21 -16.17
CA HIS A 613 -37.06 -6.19 -15.13
C HIS A 613 -35.79 -6.29 -14.29
N HIS A 614 -35.83 -5.83 -13.02
CA HIS A 614 -34.79 -6.05 -12.03
C HIS A 614 -34.74 -7.54 -11.69
N ILE A 615 -34.05 -8.31 -12.53
CA ILE A 615 -34.00 -9.75 -12.30
C ILE A 615 -33.08 -10.08 -11.12
N PHE A 616 -32.18 -9.21 -10.67
CA PHE A 616 -31.22 -9.55 -9.62
C PHE A 616 -30.73 -8.35 -8.78
N GLU A 617 -31.43 -7.99 -7.75
CA GLU A 617 -30.90 -7.22 -6.61
C GLU A 617 -30.28 -8.15 -5.56
N ASN A 618 -29.35 -9.04 -5.90
CA ASN A 618 -28.89 -9.99 -4.89
C ASN A 618 -27.40 -10.24 -4.79
N ALA A 619 -26.60 -9.24 -4.99
CA ALA A 619 -25.32 -9.14 -4.31
C ALA A 619 -25.47 -9.29 -2.78
N ARG A 620 -26.64 -8.92 -2.22
CA ARG A 620 -26.94 -8.89 -0.80
C ARG A 620 -27.04 -10.26 -0.13
N ALA A 621 -27.72 -11.21 -0.75
CA ALA A 621 -27.85 -12.55 -0.16
C ALA A 621 -26.52 -13.35 -0.27
N GLY A 622 -25.76 -13.12 -1.33
CA GLY A 622 -24.38 -13.61 -1.45
C GLY A 622 -23.52 -13.10 -0.31
N TRP A 623 -23.66 -11.86 0.03
CA TRP A 623 -22.92 -11.14 1.05
C TRP A 623 -23.22 -11.59 2.48
N GLU A 624 -24.49 -11.77 2.83
CA GLU A 624 -24.90 -12.32 4.13
C GLU A 624 -24.40 -13.75 4.30
N ASN A 625 -24.36 -14.53 3.25
CA ASN A 625 -23.81 -15.88 3.25
C ASN A 625 -22.28 -15.91 3.32
N GLU A 626 -21.56 -14.98 2.67
CA GLU A 626 -20.13 -14.79 2.85
C GLU A 626 -19.77 -14.41 4.29
N ARG A 627 -20.49 -13.46 4.87
CA ARG A 627 -20.33 -13.05 6.26
C ARG A 627 -20.53 -14.21 7.24
N ASN A 628 -21.40 -15.15 6.93
CA ASN A 628 -21.70 -16.32 7.74
C ASN A 628 -20.83 -17.54 7.39
N GLY A 629 -19.85 -17.42 6.49
CA GLY A 629 -18.99 -18.50 6.04
C GLY A 629 -19.70 -19.57 5.19
N ALA A 630 -20.85 -19.21 4.62
CA ALA A 630 -21.67 -20.13 3.83
C ALA A 630 -21.51 -19.91 2.32
N TYR A 631 -20.29 -20.09 1.81
CA TYR A 631 -20.01 -20.20 0.35
C TYR A 631 -20.63 -21.47 -0.22
N ARG A 632 -21.96 -21.54 -0.44
CA ARG A 632 -22.50 -22.84 -0.84
C ARG A 632 -23.65 -22.85 -1.81
N SER A 633 -24.10 -21.75 -2.37
CA SER A 633 -25.09 -21.87 -3.42
C SER A 633 -24.66 -21.17 -4.70
N SER A 634 -24.87 -21.84 -5.79
CA SER A 634 -24.54 -21.39 -7.13
C SER A 634 -25.64 -20.51 -7.76
N MET A 635 -26.76 -20.29 -7.06
CA MET A 635 -27.88 -19.53 -7.58
C MET A 635 -28.64 -18.84 -6.45
N TYR A 636 -28.97 -17.56 -6.68
CA TYR A 636 -29.81 -16.73 -5.81
C TYR A 636 -31.01 -16.26 -6.59
N TYR A 637 -32.17 -16.30 -5.95
CA TYR A 637 -33.41 -15.77 -6.49
C TYR A 637 -33.97 -14.75 -5.52
N ASN A 638 -34.29 -13.56 -6.02
CA ASN A 638 -35.04 -12.58 -5.22
C ASN A 638 -36.55 -12.87 -5.33
N CYS A 639 -37.13 -13.33 -4.24
CA CYS A 639 -38.55 -13.65 -4.22
C CYS A 639 -39.46 -12.43 -4.40
N ALA A 640 -39.01 -11.23 -4.04
CA ALA A 640 -39.75 -10.01 -4.25
C ALA A 640 -39.87 -9.66 -5.73
N ASP A 641 -38.73 -9.68 -6.47
CA ASP A 641 -38.73 -9.43 -7.92
C ASP A 641 -39.50 -10.53 -8.68
N ALA A 642 -39.42 -11.76 -8.17
CA ALA A 642 -40.19 -12.86 -8.74
C ALA A 642 -41.70 -12.66 -8.55
N ALA A 643 -42.12 -12.16 -7.40
CA ALA A 643 -43.51 -11.82 -7.14
C ALA A 643 -44.00 -10.68 -8.04
N ASP A 644 -43.18 -9.65 -8.24
CA ASP A 644 -43.49 -8.54 -9.13
C ASP A 644 -43.58 -8.99 -10.59
N GLU A 645 -42.67 -9.87 -11.04
CA GLU A 645 -42.70 -10.44 -12.39
C GLU A 645 -43.98 -11.26 -12.64
N ILE A 646 -44.44 -12.03 -11.65
CA ILE A 646 -45.67 -12.85 -11.73
C ILE A 646 -46.90 -11.94 -11.72
N ALA A 647 -46.90 -10.94 -10.84
CA ALA A 647 -48.00 -9.96 -10.77
C ALA A 647 -48.13 -9.14 -12.05
N ASP A 648 -47.02 -8.72 -12.65
CA ASP A 648 -46.99 -7.99 -13.94
C ASP A 648 -47.52 -8.82 -15.10
N LYS A 649 -47.43 -10.15 -15.02
CA LYS A 649 -47.99 -11.07 -16.01
C LYS A 649 -49.45 -11.41 -15.76
N GLY A 650 -49.97 -11.01 -14.64
CA GLY A 650 -51.34 -11.33 -14.21
C GLY A 650 -51.54 -12.82 -13.90
N GLU A 651 -50.49 -13.51 -13.51
CA GLU A 651 -50.49 -14.92 -13.13
C GLU A 651 -50.67 -15.06 -11.60
N ASP A 652 -51.30 -16.12 -11.17
CA ASP A 652 -51.33 -16.46 -9.72
C ASP A 652 -49.93 -16.89 -9.25
N MET A 653 -49.58 -16.52 -8.02
CA MET A 653 -48.34 -16.92 -7.39
C MET A 653 -48.22 -18.44 -7.28
N PRO A 654 -47.31 -19.10 -8.01
CA PRO A 654 -47.06 -20.53 -7.85
C PRO A 654 -46.45 -20.83 -6.48
N GLU A 655 -46.51 -22.07 -6.05
CA GLU A 655 -45.73 -22.50 -4.90
C GLU A 655 -44.22 -22.27 -5.19
N ILE A 656 -43.50 -21.84 -4.17
CA ILE A 656 -42.09 -21.46 -4.30
C ILE A 656 -41.21 -22.61 -4.84
N HIS A 657 -41.58 -23.83 -4.47
CA HIS A 657 -40.94 -25.05 -4.96
C HIS A 657 -41.11 -25.20 -6.47
N ASP A 658 -42.34 -25.05 -6.99
CA ASP A 658 -42.62 -25.18 -8.43
C ASP A 658 -42.03 -24.05 -9.23
N TRP A 659 -41.95 -22.87 -8.66
CA TRP A 659 -41.30 -21.73 -9.28
C TRP A 659 -39.78 -21.92 -9.43
N LEU A 660 -39.14 -22.42 -8.35
CA LEU A 660 -37.68 -22.71 -8.34
C LEU A 660 -37.35 -23.90 -9.24
N SER A 661 -38.14 -24.96 -9.24
CA SER A 661 -37.86 -26.13 -10.09
C SER A 661 -38.00 -25.84 -11.57
N LYS A 662 -38.87 -24.92 -11.98
CA LYS A 662 -39.00 -24.47 -13.36
C LYS A 662 -37.79 -23.62 -13.81
N ARG A 663 -37.18 -22.87 -12.91
CA ARG A 663 -36.02 -21.96 -13.23
C ARG A 663 -34.65 -22.57 -12.93
N ASN A 664 -34.61 -23.53 -12.07
CA ASN A 664 -33.40 -24.22 -11.70
C ASN A 664 -33.57 -25.74 -11.91
N PRO A 665 -33.07 -26.32 -12.99
CA PRO A 665 -33.19 -27.75 -13.28
C PRO A 665 -32.49 -28.65 -12.24
N PHE A 666 -31.78 -28.05 -11.29
CA PHE A 666 -31.09 -28.76 -10.20
C PHE A 666 -31.77 -28.56 -8.83
N PHE A 667 -32.93 -27.87 -8.80
CA PHE A 667 -33.70 -27.71 -7.60
C PHE A 667 -34.64 -28.91 -7.46
N GLU A 668 -34.52 -29.70 -6.38
CA GLU A 668 -35.38 -30.81 -5.99
C GLU A 668 -36.09 -30.49 -4.71
#